data_723b8b2fd9c86bdeae4bedca065dc706
#
_entry.id   723b8b2fd9c86bdeae4bedca065dc706
#
_cell.length_a   1.000
_cell.length_b   1.000
_cell.length_c   1.000
_cell.angle_alpha   90.00
_cell.angle_beta   90.00
_cell.angle_gamma   90.00
#
_symmetry.space_group_name_H-M   'P 1'
#
loop_
_entity.id
_entity.type
_entity.pdbx_description
1 polymer ?
#
loop_
_entity_poly.entity_id
_entity_poly.type
_entity_poly.pdbx_seq_one_letter_code
_entity_poly.pdbx_strand_id
1 'polypeptide(L)'
;MERGPSSSSRALFPKGPSFTIEDFSNEDFIARDFVDSLAETAVPANRRSGPAHQAFDPKPLIRTFENALSQLGALSEELQEKESELLSQVRRAETQHDQTLETLGRKLDQSMAQFEALDLSLNNPTSASNGSFSSNGANGNSRSDGGGNIAVQIGEKLEELDRKRRKAQDANFLIQCWTEVTETGQVTSLEEIQRQGGAENKVRCAVIARQLMRISQRLDPVSWGQQMNGFRGNGITNGVIGNVRKHNTREALEKFSEVLEQDLLKQFNNSYRRQNFDDMMECAKVLHDFNGGASVIATFVNQHQFFIDRDQLITDEVTTDGELWDQLADPDSDPPGVEPSLQSLIDEVKIVMQEESFIIKRAFPYYETVLIKFIQRVFQQSIQQRLEMVLDKAETVSSLAFLRSLHASRSYISSLVEDLKTHGLTEHPEPCSAQIAQTLDQQLEELFVPYLVGNSYIDRERKSLEEMYNSLLFKFTLYHSRKKKAPTGFMAAIAQQGTQLLASAKDAYTERLDSSDLTPTQKAMMLRVAGLQDNNTNNKNEVDLSEEDGILSVAYAKRMIIWLAESVRRTLEMGSASETPKDVNVLLNLLLTSMGQVYVETALDAALDAATSQENAKTEPDMSYLPSIRPAVTITNIMSRFITTVLIRLAESNTTVRRSMEAQAKTAVEATERKTNAVMKSTMDVAVNWVGRTLAQQKKLDFRPKDDNLEGLVDALQTSTCQAICTFLSRVASLAGQAVDGHNLEVFSSELALSVHRLLFEHLKKFPVNATGGLMVTKDIAKYVSTMKEWSLTKDVEQIVELLTEVGYLFIIGPEALRERSRNLASSSSSGTSGGGGSSSSKGGLAAAKGEKKLNKADFKAFVQRREDVSTVGIQSVLAGL
;
A
#
# COMPACT_ATOMS: atom_id res chain seq x y z
N MET A 1 -46.09 28.50 23.21
CA MET A 1 -46.01 29.91 23.57
C MET A 1 -44.76 30.47 22.91
N GLU A 2 -45.05 31.13 21.83
CA GLU A 2 -44.05 31.90 21.03
C GLU A 2 -43.41 33.00 21.87
N ARG A 3 -42.15 33.24 21.74
CA ARG A 3 -41.55 34.55 21.94
C ARG A 3 -40.71 34.90 20.72
N GLY A 4 -41.16 35.89 20.04
CA GLY A 4 -40.62 36.49 18.86
C GLY A 4 -39.28 37.21 19.02
N PRO A 5 -38.74 37.76 17.95
CA PRO A 5 -37.32 38.06 17.77
C PRO A 5 -36.93 39.41 18.37
N SER A 6 -35.74 39.42 19.05
CA SER A 6 -35.11 40.65 19.48
C SER A 6 -34.18 41.20 18.39
N SER A 7 -34.58 42.38 17.91
CA SER A 7 -33.81 43.49 17.33
C SER A 7 -32.47 43.22 16.67
N SER A 8 -32.50 43.32 15.34
CA SER A 8 -31.36 43.48 14.44
C SER A 8 -30.55 44.74 14.78
N SER A 9 -29.32 44.59 15.22
CA SER A 9 -28.29 45.60 14.99
C SER A 9 -27.82 45.48 13.53
N ARG A 10 -28.10 46.49 12.73
CA ARG A 10 -27.59 46.63 11.35
C ARG A 10 -26.05 46.62 11.38
N ALA A 11 -25.43 45.48 11.06
CA ALA A 11 -24.03 45.41 10.74
C ALA A 11 -23.78 46.12 9.41
N LEU A 12 -22.90 47.12 9.41
CA LEU A 12 -22.53 47.94 8.26
C LEU A 12 -21.67 47.25 7.21
N PHE A 13 -21.45 45.94 7.32
CA PHE A 13 -20.60 45.16 6.40
C PHE A 13 -21.29 43.87 6.00
N PRO A 14 -21.12 43.42 4.75
CA PRO A 14 -21.69 42.14 4.31
C PRO A 14 -21.16 41.03 5.19
N LYS A 15 -22.08 40.21 5.72
CA LYS A 15 -21.73 38.95 6.40
C LYS A 15 -21.01 38.06 5.38
N GLY A 16 -19.84 37.56 5.74
CA GLY A 16 -19.13 36.55 4.98
C GLY A 16 -19.98 35.27 4.78
N PRO A 17 -19.55 34.35 3.95
CA PRO A 17 -20.30 33.13 3.67
C PRO A 17 -20.59 32.39 4.99
N SER A 18 -21.86 32.07 5.22
CA SER A 18 -22.30 31.27 6.37
C SER A 18 -22.34 29.82 5.96
N PHE A 19 -21.73 28.96 6.72
CA PHE A 19 -21.73 27.51 6.55
C PHE A 19 -22.22 26.83 7.82
N THR A 20 -22.77 25.65 7.69
CA THR A 20 -23.40 24.86 8.75
C THR A 20 -22.70 23.52 8.92
N ILE A 21 -23.03 22.78 9.96
CA ILE A 21 -22.52 21.43 10.20
C ILE A 21 -22.88 20.49 9.05
N GLU A 22 -24.05 20.67 8.42
CA GLU A 22 -24.50 19.84 7.32
C GLU A 22 -23.61 19.94 6.08
N ASP A 23 -23.01 21.12 5.85
CA ASP A 23 -22.07 21.33 4.73
C ASP A 23 -20.78 20.53 4.88
N PHE A 24 -20.39 20.21 6.13
CA PHE A 24 -19.20 19.38 6.44
C PHE A 24 -19.53 17.89 6.59
N SER A 25 -20.80 17.52 6.67
CA SER A 25 -21.26 16.14 6.81
C SER A 25 -21.49 15.45 5.47
N ASN A 26 -21.29 16.16 4.36
CA ASN A 26 -21.48 15.62 3.02
C ASN A 26 -20.31 14.72 2.65
N GLU A 27 -20.58 13.53 2.08
CA GLU A 27 -19.55 12.57 1.66
C GLU A 27 -18.59 13.15 0.62
N ASP A 28 -19.04 14.14 -0.16
CA ASP A 28 -18.25 14.83 -1.19
C ASP A 28 -17.48 16.05 -0.68
N PHE A 29 -17.38 16.27 0.63
CA PHE A 29 -16.70 17.44 1.18
C PHE A 29 -15.19 17.38 0.97
N ILE A 30 -14.66 18.32 0.16
CA ILE A 30 -13.22 18.49 -0.05
C ILE A 30 -12.77 19.81 0.60
N ALA A 31 -11.94 19.73 1.63
CA ALA A 31 -11.45 20.90 2.38
C ALA A 31 -10.74 21.93 1.49
N ARG A 32 -10.11 21.51 0.40
CA ARG A 32 -9.45 22.39 -0.56
C ARG A 32 -10.45 23.23 -1.33
N ASP A 33 -11.51 22.63 -1.83
CA ASP A 33 -12.56 23.32 -2.59
C ASP A 33 -13.30 24.32 -1.69
N PHE A 34 -13.48 23.98 -0.42
CA PHE A 34 -14.02 24.88 0.58
C PHE A 34 -13.13 26.11 0.80
N VAL A 35 -11.81 25.93 0.94
CA VAL A 35 -10.86 27.04 1.08
C VAL A 35 -10.80 27.89 -0.20
N ASP A 36 -10.84 27.25 -1.38
CA ASP A 36 -10.82 27.94 -2.67
C ASP A 36 -12.12 28.77 -2.85
N SER A 37 -13.28 28.23 -2.47
CA SER A 37 -14.56 28.96 -2.49
C SER A 37 -14.58 30.17 -1.55
N LEU A 38 -13.99 30.04 -0.35
CA LEU A 38 -13.82 31.18 0.59
C LEU A 38 -12.89 32.23 -0.01
N ALA A 39 -11.82 31.85 -0.69
CA ALA A 39 -10.91 32.78 -1.33
C ALA A 39 -11.56 33.49 -2.53
N GLU A 40 -12.39 32.79 -3.31
CA GLU A 40 -13.14 33.37 -4.43
C GLU A 40 -14.18 34.39 -3.99
N THR A 41 -14.86 34.15 -2.88
CA THR A 41 -15.85 35.10 -2.31
C THR A 41 -15.21 36.38 -1.80
N ALA A 42 -13.92 36.32 -1.42
CA ALA A 42 -13.18 37.50 -0.92
C ALA A 42 -12.65 38.42 -2.04
N VAL A 43 -12.59 37.94 -3.28
CA VAL A 43 -12.09 38.69 -4.45
C VAL A 43 -13.27 39.29 -5.22
N PRO A 44 -13.46 40.62 -5.25
CA PRO A 44 -14.57 41.23 -5.97
C PRO A 44 -14.49 40.95 -7.48
N ALA A 45 -15.64 40.55 -8.08
CA ALA A 45 -15.77 40.13 -9.47
C ALA A 45 -15.26 41.16 -10.51
N ASN A 46 -15.17 42.44 -10.18
CA ASN A 46 -14.67 43.49 -11.03
C ASN A 46 -13.15 43.52 -11.24
N ARG A 47 -12.38 42.69 -10.56
CA ARG A 47 -10.90 42.63 -10.72
C ARG A 47 -10.42 41.56 -11.70
N ARG A 48 -11.32 40.75 -12.29
CA ARG A 48 -10.97 39.72 -13.29
C ARG A 48 -10.63 40.27 -14.69
N SER A 49 -10.77 41.59 -14.97
CA SER A 49 -10.59 42.14 -16.32
C SER A 49 -9.86 43.50 -16.37
N GLY A 50 -8.96 43.82 -15.45
CA GLY A 50 -8.16 45.05 -15.44
C GLY A 50 -6.67 44.80 -15.67
N PRO A 51 -5.89 45.82 -16.15
CA PRO A 51 -4.48 45.66 -16.48
C PRO A 51 -3.61 45.41 -15.23
N ALA A 52 -2.56 44.65 -15.42
CA ALA A 52 -1.72 43.91 -14.47
C ALA A 52 -0.85 44.76 -13.49
N HIS A 53 -1.26 45.91 -13.01
CA HIS A 53 -0.42 46.74 -12.13
C HIS A 53 -1.12 47.32 -10.89
N GLN A 54 -2.10 46.62 -10.30
CA GLN A 54 -2.51 46.99 -8.93
C GLN A 54 -1.94 46.01 -7.91
N ALA A 55 -1.24 46.56 -6.91
CA ALA A 55 -0.68 45.80 -5.80
C ALA A 55 -1.78 44.94 -5.15
N PHE A 56 -1.51 43.68 -4.93
CA PHE A 56 -2.40 42.75 -4.25
C PHE A 56 -2.64 43.24 -2.80
N ASP A 57 -3.90 43.50 -2.45
CA ASP A 57 -4.28 43.84 -1.06
C ASP A 57 -4.80 42.55 -0.36
N PRO A 58 -4.04 42.01 0.59
CA PRO A 58 -4.41 40.77 1.29
C PRO A 58 -5.50 40.97 2.36
N LYS A 59 -5.83 42.22 2.73
CA LYS A 59 -6.76 42.53 3.85
C LYS A 59 -8.15 41.90 3.70
N PRO A 60 -8.80 41.91 2.52
CA PRO A 60 -10.12 41.27 2.36
C PRO A 60 -10.05 39.77 2.62
N LEU A 61 -9.02 39.09 2.05
CA LEU A 61 -8.79 37.65 2.26
C LEU A 61 -8.57 37.30 3.74
N ILE A 62 -7.70 38.05 4.41
CA ILE A 62 -7.41 37.85 5.83
C ILE A 62 -8.72 37.94 6.65
N ARG A 63 -9.54 38.95 6.42
CA ARG A 63 -10.81 39.12 7.13
C ARG A 63 -11.82 38.00 6.84
N THR A 64 -11.88 37.52 5.61
CA THR A 64 -12.76 36.38 5.25
C THR A 64 -12.33 35.11 5.96
N PHE A 65 -11.04 34.83 5.96
CA PHE A 65 -10.50 33.68 6.67
C PHE A 65 -10.58 33.78 8.20
N GLU A 66 -10.39 34.98 8.77
CA GLU A 66 -10.59 35.21 10.22
C GLU A 66 -12.06 34.99 10.61
N ASN A 67 -13.02 35.47 9.80
CA ASN A 67 -14.44 35.22 10.03
C ASN A 67 -14.80 33.76 9.90
N ALA A 68 -14.28 33.09 8.88
CA ALA A 68 -14.48 31.65 8.69
C ALA A 68 -13.88 30.85 9.85
N LEU A 69 -12.69 31.21 10.33
CA LEU A 69 -12.06 30.58 11.48
C LEU A 69 -12.89 30.75 12.76
N SER A 70 -13.44 31.97 12.97
CA SER A 70 -14.31 32.24 14.11
C SER A 70 -15.61 31.43 14.05
N GLN A 71 -16.20 31.27 12.86
CA GLN A 71 -17.39 30.44 12.67
C GLN A 71 -17.08 28.95 12.87
N LEU A 72 -15.96 28.46 12.35
CA LEU A 72 -15.50 27.08 12.58
C LEU A 72 -15.24 26.81 14.06
N GLY A 73 -14.68 27.79 14.78
CA GLY A 73 -14.52 27.71 16.23
C GLY A 73 -15.86 27.56 16.95
N ALA A 74 -16.86 28.38 16.61
CA ALA A 74 -18.20 28.27 17.18
C ALA A 74 -18.91 26.94 16.86
N LEU A 75 -18.76 26.44 15.64
CA LEU A 75 -19.29 25.13 15.24
C LEU A 75 -18.60 23.98 15.98
N SER A 76 -17.29 24.10 16.22
CA SER A 76 -16.53 23.13 17.01
C SER A 76 -16.99 23.09 18.46
N GLU A 77 -17.26 24.23 19.06
CA GLU A 77 -17.82 24.33 20.41
C GLU A 77 -19.23 23.72 20.48
N GLU A 78 -20.10 24.01 19.49
CA GLU A 78 -21.43 23.42 19.40
C GLU A 78 -21.39 21.90 19.25
N LEU A 79 -20.47 21.35 18.44
CA LEU A 79 -20.27 19.91 18.32
C LEU A 79 -19.80 19.28 19.63
N GLN A 80 -18.87 19.94 20.31
CA GLN A 80 -18.37 19.47 21.60
C GLN A 80 -19.44 19.50 22.70
N GLU A 81 -20.33 20.52 22.67
CA GLU A 81 -21.48 20.58 23.56
C GLU A 81 -22.48 19.43 23.27
N LYS A 82 -22.82 19.19 22.00
CA LYS A 82 -23.67 18.07 21.60
C LYS A 82 -23.07 16.72 21.95
N GLU A 83 -21.77 16.54 21.76
CA GLU A 83 -21.05 15.33 22.16
C GLU A 83 -21.18 15.10 23.68
N SER A 84 -20.94 16.15 24.47
CA SER A 84 -21.03 16.07 25.94
C SER A 84 -22.47 15.77 26.40
N GLU A 85 -23.46 16.32 25.71
CA GLU A 85 -24.88 16.03 25.98
C GLU A 85 -25.24 14.59 25.64
N LEU A 86 -24.84 14.10 24.48
CA LEU A 86 -25.05 12.70 24.09
C LEU A 86 -24.36 11.73 25.04
N LEU A 87 -23.12 12.01 25.44
CA LEU A 87 -22.40 11.20 26.43
C LEU A 87 -23.14 11.17 27.78
N SER A 88 -23.75 12.32 28.18
CA SER A 88 -24.56 12.39 29.40
C SER A 88 -25.86 11.57 29.26
N GLN A 89 -26.47 11.56 28.08
CA GLN A 89 -27.67 10.76 27.79
C GLN A 89 -27.35 9.27 27.79
N VAL A 90 -26.25 8.86 27.17
CA VAL A 90 -25.78 7.46 27.19
C VAL A 90 -25.53 6.99 28.62
N ARG A 91 -24.80 7.77 29.43
CA ARG A 91 -24.58 7.42 30.85
C ARG A 91 -25.85 7.31 31.66
N ARG A 92 -26.83 8.18 31.39
CA ARG A 92 -28.16 8.06 32.03
C ARG A 92 -28.90 6.80 31.61
N ALA A 93 -28.83 6.45 30.32
CA ALA A 93 -29.44 5.23 29.80
C ALA A 93 -28.75 3.98 30.39
N GLU A 94 -27.43 3.97 30.49
CA GLU A 94 -26.67 2.90 31.12
C GLU A 94 -27.05 2.73 32.59
N THR A 95 -27.10 3.82 33.37
CA THR A 95 -27.51 3.75 34.78
C THR A 95 -28.96 3.28 34.97
N GLN A 96 -29.85 3.67 34.06
CA GLN A 96 -31.24 3.15 34.07
C GLN A 96 -31.31 1.66 33.73
N HIS A 97 -30.50 1.23 32.72
CA HIS A 97 -30.42 -0.17 32.37
C HIS A 97 -29.87 -1.02 33.53
N ASP A 98 -28.81 -0.57 34.20
CA ASP A 98 -28.23 -1.24 35.36
C ASP A 98 -29.23 -1.34 36.50
N GLN A 99 -29.97 -0.26 36.78
CA GLN A 99 -31.05 -0.29 37.78
C GLN A 99 -32.18 -1.28 37.40
N THR A 100 -32.52 -1.36 36.12
CA THR A 100 -33.54 -2.34 35.67
C THR A 100 -33.03 -3.76 35.80
N LEU A 101 -31.74 -4.02 35.43
CA LEU A 101 -31.13 -5.34 35.65
C LEU A 101 -31.08 -5.73 37.13
N GLU A 102 -30.69 -4.81 38.01
CA GLU A 102 -30.64 -5.04 39.44
C GLU A 102 -32.04 -5.34 40.02
N THR A 103 -33.05 -4.59 39.56
CA THR A 103 -34.44 -4.85 39.98
C THR A 103 -34.99 -6.19 39.45
N LEU A 104 -34.59 -6.57 38.22
CA LEU A 104 -34.91 -7.87 37.64
C LEU A 104 -34.22 -9.00 38.39
N GLY A 105 -32.93 -8.84 38.72
CA GLY A 105 -32.15 -9.75 39.52
C GLY A 105 -32.81 -10.01 40.89
N ARG A 106 -33.19 -8.92 41.59
CA ARG A 106 -33.89 -9.06 42.89
C ARG A 106 -35.24 -9.76 42.75
N LYS A 107 -36.02 -9.51 41.69
CA LYS A 107 -37.27 -10.20 41.42
C LYS A 107 -37.04 -11.68 41.09
N LEU A 108 -35.97 -12.00 40.33
CA LEU A 108 -35.59 -13.37 40.06
C LEU A 108 -35.21 -14.12 41.34
N ASP A 109 -34.33 -13.52 42.16
CA ASP A 109 -33.94 -14.08 43.46
C ASP A 109 -35.14 -14.29 44.39
N GLN A 110 -36.07 -13.33 44.40
CA GLN A 110 -37.30 -13.45 45.17
C GLN A 110 -38.21 -14.56 44.62
N SER A 111 -38.30 -14.74 43.31
CA SER A 111 -39.04 -15.83 42.70
C SER A 111 -38.37 -17.17 42.95
N MET A 112 -37.05 -17.27 42.89
CA MET A 112 -36.30 -18.47 43.27
C MET A 112 -36.49 -18.82 44.73
N ALA A 113 -36.40 -17.84 45.66
CA ALA A 113 -36.68 -18.05 47.06
C ALA A 113 -38.14 -18.52 47.32
N GLN A 114 -39.10 -17.99 46.55
CA GLN A 114 -40.49 -18.46 46.62
C GLN A 114 -40.62 -19.89 46.08
N PHE A 115 -39.90 -20.24 45.00
CA PHE A 115 -39.84 -21.59 44.43
C PHE A 115 -39.20 -22.57 45.43
N GLU A 116 -38.07 -22.20 46.06
CA GLU A 116 -37.44 -23.01 47.12
C GLU A 116 -38.36 -23.19 48.34
N ALA A 117 -39.03 -22.12 48.75
CA ALA A 117 -40.00 -22.22 49.83
C ALA A 117 -41.17 -23.12 49.49
N LEU A 118 -41.64 -23.11 48.22
CA LEU A 118 -42.68 -23.96 47.69
C LEU A 118 -42.19 -25.42 47.59
N ASP A 119 -40.97 -25.61 47.12
CA ASP A 119 -40.31 -26.91 47.04
C ASP A 119 -40.09 -27.53 48.42
N LEU A 120 -39.59 -26.70 49.38
CA LEU A 120 -39.48 -27.10 50.79
C LEU A 120 -40.83 -27.42 51.44
N SER A 121 -41.89 -26.69 51.07
CA SER A 121 -43.25 -26.95 51.56
C SER A 121 -43.89 -28.22 50.94
N LEU A 122 -43.52 -28.54 49.70
CA LEU A 122 -43.92 -29.71 48.95
C LEU A 122 -43.13 -30.97 49.32
N ASN A 123 -41.83 -30.79 49.60
CA ASN A 123 -40.89 -31.91 49.87
C ASN A 123 -40.54 -32.15 51.32
N ASN A 124 -41.15 -31.43 52.32
CA ASN A 124 -40.91 -31.69 53.73
C ASN A 124 -41.76 -32.91 54.17
N PRO A 125 -41.11 -34.07 54.34
CA PRO A 125 -41.80 -35.16 54.98
C PRO A 125 -41.91 -34.82 56.45
N THR A 126 -43.09 -34.46 56.89
CA THR A 126 -43.39 -34.42 58.35
C THR A 126 -43.00 -35.74 58.91
N SER A 127 -41.87 -35.74 59.60
CA SER A 127 -41.47 -36.83 60.46
C SER A 127 -42.49 -37.03 61.59
N ALA A 128 -43.40 -37.94 61.25
CA ALA A 128 -44.23 -38.53 62.34
C ALA A 128 -43.41 -39.62 62.97
N SER A 129 -42.77 -39.32 64.05
CA SER A 129 -42.47 -40.33 65.05
C SER A 129 -42.38 -39.72 66.45
N ASN A 130 -43.24 -40.27 67.27
CA ASN A 130 -43.23 -40.35 68.72
C ASN A 130 -43.74 -39.19 69.57
N GLY A 131 -44.97 -39.34 69.95
CA GLY A 131 -45.39 -39.58 71.35
C GLY A 131 -45.22 -38.35 72.25
N SER A 132 -46.29 -37.71 72.55
CA SER A 132 -46.71 -37.60 73.95
C SER A 132 -47.97 -36.72 74.05
N PHE A 133 -48.96 -37.19 74.69
CA PHE A 133 -50.20 -36.51 75.11
C PHE A 133 -49.93 -35.23 75.85
N SER A 134 -50.58 -34.09 75.45
CA SER A 134 -51.17 -33.25 76.44
C SER A 134 -52.21 -32.35 75.83
N SER A 135 -53.37 -32.40 76.40
CA SER A 135 -54.58 -31.67 76.17
C SER A 135 -54.40 -30.16 76.37
N ASN A 136 -54.92 -29.32 75.55
CA ASN A 136 -56.02 -28.38 75.89
C ASN A 136 -56.16 -27.27 74.81
N GLY A 137 -57.38 -27.13 74.29
CA GLY A 137 -57.95 -25.80 74.12
C GLY A 137 -58.01 -25.20 72.72
N ALA A 138 -59.22 -25.37 72.15
CA ALA A 138 -59.97 -24.34 71.43
C ALA A 138 -59.54 -23.77 70.09
N ASN A 139 -60.41 -24.07 69.18
CA ASN A 139 -60.88 -23.18 68.04
C ASN A 139 -59.89 -22.76 66.99
N GLY A 140 -60.21 -23.22 65.75
CA GLY A 140 -59.86 -22.57 64.57
C GLY A 140 -59.78 -23.50 63.35
N ASN A 141 -60.85 -23.53 62.58
CA ASN A 141 -60.96 -24.13 61.26
C ASN A 141 -59.74 -23.92 60.43
N SER A 142 -59.01 -24.97 60.05
CA SER A 142 -58.36 -25.08 58.81
C SER A 142 -58.24 -26.54 58.41
N ARG A 143 -59.00 -26.89 57.42
CA ARG A 143 -58.89 -28.15 56.69
C ARG A 143 -57.51 -28.19 56.05
N SER A 144 -56.59 -28.92 56.64
CA SER A 144 -55.35 -29.29 55.99
C SER A 144 -55.62 -30.49 55.09
N ASP A 145 -55.53 -30.26 53.84
CA ASP A 145 -55.64 -31.23 52.78
C ASP A 145 -54.40 -32.14 52.80
N GLY A 146 -54.40 -33.11 53.71
CA GLY A 146 -53.31 -34.08 53.89
C GLY A 146 -53.26 -35.17 52.81
N GLY A 147 -54.17 -35.10 51.83
CA GLY A 147 -54.30 -36.12 50.75
C GLY A 147 -53.33 -35.95 49.59
N GLY A 148 -52.85 -34.73 49.32
CA GLY A 148 -52.01 -34.46 48.19
C GLY A 148 -50.57 -35.03 48.30
N ASN A 149 -49.99 -34.93 49.44
CA ASN A 149 -48.61 -35.36 49.66
C ASN A 149 -48.43 -36.89 49.63
N ILE A 150 -49.46 -37.63 50.09
CA ILE A 150 -49.49 -39.11 50.06
C ILE A 150 -49.68 -39.60 48.63
N ALA A 151 -50.47 -38.94 47.84
CA ALA A 151 -50.72 -39.30 46.44
C ALA A 151 -49.43 -39.05 45.57
N VAL A 152 -48.67 -37.95 45.82
CA VAL A 152 -47.42 -37.64 45.13
C VAL A 152 -46.35 -38.69 45.51
N GLN A 153 -46.21 -39.03 46.80
CA GLN A 153 -45.27 -40.05 47.23
C GLN A 153 -45.58 -41.44 46.72
N ILE A 154 -46.87 -41.82 46.61
CA ILE A 154 -47.28 -43.04 45.95
C ILE A 154 -47.02 -43.00 44.45
N GLY A 155 -47.24 -41.82 43.79
CA GLY A 155 -46.91 -41.59 42.37
C GLY A 155 -45.40 -41.77 42.10
N GLU A 156 -44.54 -41.15 42.89
CA GLU A 156 -43.09 -41.31 42.76
C GLU A 156 -42.65 -42.76 43.04
N LYS A 157 -43.22 -43.40 44.00
CA LYS A 157 -42.88 -44.81 44.32
C LYS A 157 -43.38 -45.76 43.21
N LEU A 158 -44.56 -45.49 42.61
CA LEU A 158 -45.02 -46.19 41.43
C LEU A 158 -44.15 -45.96 40.23
N GLU A 159 -43.74 -44.76 40.00
CA GLU A 159 -42.79 -44.41 38.91
C GLU A 159 -41.39 -45.07 39.12
N GLU A 160 -40.94 -45.10 40.36
CA GLU A 160 -39.66 -45.77 40.67
C GLU A 160 -39.81 -47.30 40.51
N LEU A 161 -40.94 -47.89 40.87
CA LEU A 161 -41.21 -49.30 40.66
C LEU A 161 -41.38 -49.61 39.17
N ASP A 162 -42.04 -48.73 38.37
CA ASP A 162 -42.20 -48.96 36.94
C ASP A 162 -40.83 -48.84 36.27
N ARG A 163 -40.00 -47.86 36.70
CA ARG A 163 -38.59 -47.73 36.26
C ARG A 163 -37.78 -48.96 36.58
N LYS A 164 -37.92 -49.53 37.79
CA LYS A 164 -37.27 -50.81 38.16
C LYS A 164 -37.82 -52.00 37.36
N ARG A 165 -39.12 -52.04 37.10
CA ARG A 165 -39.76 -53.06 36.25
C ARG A 165 -39.23 -53.00 34.83
N ARG A 166 -39.13 -51.77 34.20
CA ARG A 166 -38.62 -51.57 32.86
C ARG A 166 -37.17 -52.00 32.79
N LYS A 167 -36.32 -51.57 33.74
CA LYS A 167 -34.91 -52.00 33.84
C LYS A 167 -34.75 -53.53 33.98
N ALA A 168 -35.62 -54.20 34.75
CA ALA A 168 -35.60 -55.65 34.91
C ALA A 168 -36.05 -56.38 33.62
N GLN A 169 -37.06 -55.85 32.92
CA GLN A 169 -37.51 -56.36 31.62
C GLN A 169 -36.43 -56.17 30.55
N ASP A 170 -35.75 -55.04 30.50
CA ASP A 170 -34.66 -54.77 29.57
C ASP A 170 -33.45 -55.66 29.87
N ALA A 171 -33.13 -55.91 31.17
CA ALA A 171 -32.07 -56.80 31.57
C ALA A 171 -32.39 -58.26 31.17
N ASN A 172 -33.63 -58.65 31.36
CA ASN A 172 -34.06 -60.02 30.98
C ASN A 172 -33.99 -60.20 29.47
N PHE A 173 -34.40 -59.20 28.71
CA PHE A 173 -34.29 -59.26 27.26
C PHE A 173 -32.85 -59.25 26.79
N LEU A 174 -31.95 -58.48 27.40
CA LEU A 174 -30.51 -58.52 27.15
C LEU A 174 -29.87 -59.90 27.38
N ILE A 175 -30.26 -60.56 28.49
CA ILE A 175 -29.78 -61.91 28.81
C ILE A 175 -30.29 -62.88 27.73
N GLN A 176 -31.52 -62.79 27.33
CA GLN A 176 -32.13 -63.63 26.29
C GLN A 176 -31.41 -63.48 24.95
N CYS A 177 -31.15 -62.24 24.52
CA CYS A 177 -30.40 -61.93 23.29
C CYS A 177 -28.94 -62.44 23.40
N TRP A 178 -28.30 -62.31 24.57
CA TRP A 178 -26.95 -62.79 24.81
C TRP A 178 -26.85 -64.34 24.71
N THR A 179 -27.79 -65.02 25.33
CA THR A 179 -27.85 -66.53 25.25
C THR A 179 -28.11 -66.99 23.79
N GLU A 180 -28.99 -66.32 23.08
CA GLU A 180 -29.27 -66.60 21.69
C GLU A 180 -28.00 -66.45 20.81
N VAL A 181 -27.29 -65.32 20.94
CA VAL A 181 -26.04 -65.05 20.19
C VAL A 181 -24.94 -66.07 20.52
N THR A 182 -24.84 -66.48 21.80
CA THR A 182 -23.80 -67.44 22.18
C THR A 182 -24.12 -68.88 21.78
N GLU A 183 -25.39 -69.25 21.70
CA GLU A 183 -25.84 -70.64 21.38
C GLU A 183 -26.03 -70.83 19.87
N THR A 184 -26.64 -69.89 19.20
CA THR A 184 -26.99 -70.01 17.78
C THR A 184 -26.09 -69.25 16.82
N GLY A 185 -25.34 -68.26 17.34
CA GLY A 185 -24.61 -67.30 16.49
C GLY A 185 -25.45 -66.38 15.68
N GLN A 186 -26.75 -66.28 15.98
CA GLN A 186 -27.76 -65.45 15.31
C GLN A 186 -28.38 -64.46 16.29
N VAL A 187 -28.91 -63.35 15.80
CA VAL A 187 -29.57 -62.28 16.55
C VAL A 187 -31.03 -62.15 16.21
N THR A 188 -31.72 -63.29 16.08
CA THR A 188 -33.10 -63.38 15.55
C THR A 188 -34.11 -62.55 16.37
N SER A 189 -33.96 -62.47 17.67
CA SER A 189 -34.79 -61.64 18.55
C SER A 189 -34.62 -60.16 18.27
N LEU A 190 -33.42 -59.69 17.91
CA LEU A 190 -33.16 -58.29 17.53
C LEU A 190 -33.62 -57.99 16.09
N GLU A 191 -33.45 -58.94 15.18
CA GLU A 191 -33.96 -58.82 13.81
C GLU A 191 -35.47 -58.76 13.76
N GLU A 192 -36.17 -59.46 14.68
CA GLU A 192 -37.64 -59.40 14.77
C GLU A 192 -38.16 -58.07 15.25
N ILE A 193 -37.47 -57.41 16.20
CA ILE A 193 -37.76 -56.03 16.63
C ILE A 193 -37.50 -55.04 15.49
N GLN A 194 -36.44 -55.24 14.74
CA GLN A 194 -36.10 -54.43 13.58
C GLN A 194 -37.17 -54.56 12.48
N ARG A 195 -37.70 -55.80 12.23
CA ARG A 195 -38.73 -56.03 11.22
C ARG A 195 -40.10 -55.42 11.62
N GLN A 196 -40.38 -55.28 12.94
CA GLN A 196 -41.63 -54.64 13.39
C GLN A 196 -41.70 -53.18 12.99
N GLY A 197 -40.56 -52.55 12.55
CA GLY A 197 -40.49 -51.21 11.99
C GLY A 197 -40.73 -50.13 13.02
N GLY A 198 -40.57 -48.89 12.60
CA GLY A 198 -40.63 -47.73 13.48
C GLY A 198 -39.28 -47.24 13.98
N ALA A 199 -39.16 -45.93 14.10
CA ALA A 199 -37.92 -45.30 14.54
C ALA A 199 -37.52 -45.71 15.95
N GLU A 200 -38.49 -45.76 16.88
CA GLU A 200 -38.25 -46.19 18.27
C GLU A 200 -37.70 -47.62 18.37
N ASN A 201 -38.21 -48.56 17.57
CA ASN A 201 -37.75 -49.95 17.61
C ASN A 201 -36.30 -50.07 17.08
N LYS A 202 -35.91 -49.33 16.07
CA LYS A 202 -34.54 -49.28 15.57
C LYS A 202 -33.58 -48.67 16.57
N VAL A 203 -33.99 -47.58 17.24
CA VAL A 203 -33.23 -46.96 18.36
C VAL A 203 -33.04 -47.96 19.48
N ARG A 204 -34.11 -48.68 19.88
CA ARG A 204 -34.05 -49.71 20.90
C ARG A 204 -33.10 -50.86 20.52
N CYS A 205 -33.17 -51.35 19.28
CA CYS A 205 -32.25 -52.38 18.75
C CYS A 205 -30.77 -51.87 18.83
N ALA A 206 -30.50 -50.64 18.46
CA ALA A 206 -29.16 -50.07 18.50
C ALA A 206 -28.57 -49.99 19.92
N VAL A 207 -29.37 -49.54 20.90
CA VAL A 207 -28.97 -49.49 22.32
C VAL A 207 -28.70 -50.87 22.84
N ILE A 208 -29.55 -51.86 22.52
CA ILE A 208 -29.38 -53.26 22.94
C ILE A 208 -28.15 -53.90 22.26
N ALA A 209 -27.96 -53.74 20.96
CA ALA A 209 -26.79 -54.22 20.26
C ALA A 209 -25.48 -53.69 20.85
N ARG A 210 -25.44 -52.38 21.15
CA ARG A 210 -24.27 -51.80 21.84
C ARG A 210 -24.02 -52.34 23.22
N GLN A 211 -25.08 -52.58 24.03
CA GLN A 211 -24.94 -53.22 25.32
C GLN A 211 -24.42 -54.64 25.19
N LEU A 212 -24.91 -55.40 24.18
CA LEU A 212 -24.43 -56.73 23.91
C LEU A 212 -22.97 -56.75 23.46
N MET A 213 -22.54 -55.79 22.64
CA MET A 213 -21.12 -55.63 22.29
C MET A 213 -20.26 -55.36 23.52
N ARG A 214 -20.68 -54.50 24.43
CA ARG A 214 -19.97 -54.25 25.71
C ARG A 214 -19.93 -55.46 26.59
N ILE A 215 -20.99 -56.26 26.62
CA ILE A 215 -21.05 -57.56 27.35
C ILE A 215 -20.10 -58.53 26.71
N SER A 216 -20.14 -58.67 25.40
CA SER A 216 -19.21 -59.50 24.60
C SER A 216 -17.74 -59.12 24.84
N GLN A 217 -17.42 -57.86 24.83
CA GLN A 217 -16.05 -57.38 25.10
C GLN A 217 -15.56 -57.73 26.52
N ARG A 218 -16.48 -57.75 27.50
CA ARG A 218 -16.15 -58.07 28.91
C ARG A 218 -16.09 -59.58 29.15
N LEU A 219 -16.97 -60.38 28.53
CA LEU A 219 -17.09 -61.79 28.73
C LEU A 219 -16.21 -62.63 27.86
N ASP A 220 -15.91 -62.17 26.67
CA ASP A 220 -15.00 -62.83 25.69
C ASP A 220 -13.96 -61.90 25.15
N PRO A 221 -13.00 -61.43 26.00
CA PRO A 221 -11.99 -60.47 25.55
C PRO A 221 -11.01 -61.03 24.49
N VAL A 222 -10.93 -62.34 24.38
CA VAL A 222 -10.02 -63.00 23.40
C VAL A 222 -10.50 -62.83 21.99
N SER A 223 -11.81 -62.84 21.73
CA SER A 223 -12.40 -62.56 20.41
C SER A 223 -12.23 -61.12 19.97
N TRP A 224 -11.95 -60.19 20.87
CA TRP A 224 -11.74 -58.78 20.63
C TRP A 224 -10.26 -58.38 20.52
N GLY A 225 -9.34 -59.36 20.50
CA GLY A 225 -7.89 -59.09 20.33
C GLY A 225 -7.21 -58.41 21.50
N GLN A 226 -7.83 -58.35 22.68
CA GLN A 226 -7.17 -57.88 23.90
C GLN A 226 -6.27 -58.97 24.44
N GLN A 227 -4.96 -58.95 24.09
CA GLN A 227 -3.98 -59.76 24.79
C GLN A 227 -3.92 -59.37 26.27
N MET A 228 -4.36 -60.24 27.16
CA MET A 228 -4.09 -60.14 28.58
C MET A 228 -2.59 -60.26 28.80
N ASN A 229 -1.91 -59.14 28.90
CA ASN A 229 -0.53 -59.11 29.46
C ASN A 229 -0.64 -59.31 30.99
N GLY A 230 -0.28 -60.48 31.40
CA GLY A 230 0.02 -60.78 32.80
C GLY A 230 -0.85 -61.81 33.48
N PHE A 231 -0.61 -63.09 33.22
CA PHE A 231 -0.46 -64.11 34.30
C PHE A 231 0.11 -65.40 33.68
N ARG A 232 1.40 -65.56 33.82
CA ARG A 232 2.08 -66.83 33.63
C ARG A 232 1.75 -67.68 34.82
N GLY A 233 0.75 -68.58 34.68
CA GLY A 233 0.45 -69.63 35.61
C GLY A 233 0.45 -70.99 34.88
N ASN A 234 1.50 -71.76 35.11
CA ASN A 234 1.60 -73.18 34.74
C ASN A 234 0.43 -73.91 35.38
N GLY A 235 -0.37 -74.60 34.61
CA GLY A 235 -1.43 -75.49 35.11
C GLY A 235 -1.95 -76.34 33.96
N ILE A 236 -1.31 -77.53 33.86
CA ILE A 236 -1.77 -78.66 33.06
C ILE A 236 -3.14 -79.09 33.65
N THR A 237 -4.21 -79.03 32.86
CA THR A 237 -5.36 -79.93 33.03
C THR A 237 -5.91 -80.30 31.66
N ASN A 238 -5.58 -81.56 31.29
CA ASN A 238 -6.34 -82.42 30.38
C ASN A 238 -7.79 -82.53 30.86
N GLY A 239 -8.75 -82.16 30.06
CA GLY A 239 -10.15 -82.42 30.34
C GLY A 239 -10.97 -82.30 29.07
N VAL A 240 -11.22 -83.45 28.45
CA VAL A 240 -12.16 -83.70 27.35
C VAL A 240 -13.55 -83.19 27.80
N ILE A 241 -14.04 -82.17 27.21
CA ILE A 241 -15.47 -81.86 27.07
C ILE A 241 -15.74 -81.16 25.74
N GLY A 242 -16.54 -81.82 24.98
CA GLY A 242 -17.47 -81.38 23.90
C GLY A 242 -17.00 -80.24 22.99
N ASN A 243 -16.84 -80.55 21.74
CA ASN A 243 -16.74 -79.62 20.59
C ASN A 243 -18.05 -78.86 20.47
N VAL A 244 -18.32 -77.95 21.36
CA VAL A 244 -19.29 -76.88 21.13
C VAL A 244 -18.57 -75.85 20.25
N ARG A 245 -18.95 -75.76 18.97
CA ARG A 245 -18.53 -74.69 18.09
C ARG A 245 -18.94 -73.40 18.77
N LYS A 246 -18.01 -72.70 19.43
CA LYS A 246 -18.21 -71.34 19.90
C LYS A 246 -18.40 -70.50 18.67
N HIS A 247 -19.64 -70.12 18.44
CA HIS A 247 -19.96 -69.14 17.39
C HIS A 247 -19.21 -67.83 17.73
N ASN A 248 -18.66 -67.20 16.73
CA ASN A 248 -17.94 -65.92 16.92
C ASN A 248 -19.00 -64.82 17.23
N THR A 249 -19.29 -64.68 18.53
CA THR A 249 -20.29 -63.68 19.01
C THR A 249 -19.97 -62.27 18.55
N ARG A 250 -18.69 -61.92 18.41
CA ARG A 250 -18.24 -60.65 17.88
C ARG A 250 -18.66 -60.48 16.44
N GLU A 251 -18.38 -61.40 15.59
CA GLU A 251 -18.70 -61.32 14.15
C GLU A 251 -20.23 -61.19 13.89
N ALA A 252 -21.06 -61.89 14.63
CA ALA A 252 -22.48 -61.82 14.52
C ALA A 252 -23.04 -60.46 14.97
N LEU A 253 -22.49 -59.89 16.08
CA LEU A 253 -22.90 -58.57 16.57
C LEU A 253 -22.35 -57.44 15.72
N GLU A 254 -21.11 -57.52 15.21
CA GLU A 254 -20.56 -56.55 14.28
C GLU A 254 -21.37 -56.48 12.99
N LYS A 255 -21.67 -57.66 12.39
CA LYS A 255 -22.48 -57.75 11.16
C LYS A 255 -23.89 -57.19 11.32
N PHE A 256 -24.56 -57.51 12.46
CA PHE A 256 -25.86 -56.93 12.77
C PHE A 256 -25.78 -55.42 12.95
N SER A 257 -24.76 -54.91 13.62
CA SER A 257 -24.56 -53.48 13.83
C SER A 257 -24.29 -52.75 12.53
N GLU A 258 -23.52 -53.33 11.60
CA GLU A 258 -23.28 -52.74 10.27
C GLU A 258 -24.60 -52.65 9.46
N VAL A 259 -25.42 -53.70 9.46
CA VAL A 259 -26.73 -53.68 8.77
C VAL A 259 -27.66 -52.65 9.40
N LEU A 260 -27.70 -52.57 10.72
CA LEU A 260 -28.53 -51.59 11.46
C LEU A 260 -28.03 -50.17 11.22
N GLU A 261 -26.70 -49.95 11.22
CA GLU A 261 -26.13 -48.65 10.90
C GLU A 261 -26.50 -48.19 9.47
N GLN A 262 -26.39 -49.10 8.48
CA GLN A 262 -26.81 -48.79 7.13
C GLN A 262 -28.30 -48.45 7.00
N ASP A 263 -29.16 -49.16 7.75
CA ASP A 263 -30.59 -48.90 7.75
C ASP A 263 -30.93 -47.56 8.43
N LEU A 264 -30.22 -47.25 9.53
CA LEU A 264 -30.38 -45.97 10.20
C LEU A 264 -29.89 -44.80 9.33
N LEU A 265 -28.77 -44.98 8.59
CA LEU A 265 -28.25 -43.98 7.64
C LEU A 265 -29.26 -43.77 6.48
N LYS A 266 -29.89 -44.86 5.95
CA LYS A 266 -30.93 -44.72 4.93
C LYS A 266 -32.16 -44.00 5.50
N GLN A 267 -32.56 -44.31 6.72
CA GLN A 267 -33.68 -43.62 7.40
C GLN A 267 -33.35 -42.14 7.60
N PHE A 268 -32.16 -41.84 8.11
CA PHE A 268 -31.70 -40.47 8.25
C PHE A 268 -31.78 -39.68 6.94
N ASN A 269 -31.25 -40.24 5.84
CA ASN A 269 -31.32 -39.62 4.49
C ASN A 269 -32.79 -39.43 4.01
N ASN A 270 -33.66 -40.38 4.29
CA ASN A 270 -35.08 -40.24 3.93
C ASN A 270 -35.78 -39.16 4.75
N SER A 271 -35.42 -39.02 6.04
CA SER A 271 -35.96 -38.00 6.93
C SER A 271 -35.43 -36.62 6.54
N TYR A 272 -34.15 -36.53 6.14
CA TYR A 272 -33.56 -35.30 5.56
C TYR A 272 -34.31 -34.82 4.33
N ARG A 273 -34.59 -35.74 3.37
CA ARG A 273 -35.38 -35.41 2.15
C ARG A 273 -36.81 -34.97 2.46
N ARG A 274 -37.38 -35.43 3.57
CA ARG A 274 -38.74 -35.08 4.04
C ARG A 274 -38.74 -33.91 5.00
N GLN A 275 -37.56 -33.38 5.35
CA GLN A 275 -37.39 -32.30 6.32
C GLN A 275 -37.98 -32.63 7.72
N ASN A 276 -37.96 -33.91 8.11
CA ASN A 276 -38.38 -34.33 9.44
C ASN A 276 -37.18 -34.33 10.40
N PHE A 277 -36.96 -33.20 11.07
CA PHE A 277 -35.82 -32.98 11.93
C PHE A 277 -35.82 -33.82 13.21
N ASP A 278 -37.03 -34.18 13.71
CA ASP A 278 -37.16 -34.98 14.92
C ASP A 278 -36.67 -36.41 14.71
N ASP A 279 -37.07 -37.06 13.59
CA ASP A 279 -36.57 -38.38 13.19
C ASP A 279 -35.06 -38.33 12.88
N MET A 280 -34.55 -37.23 12.26
CA MET A 280 -33.13 -37.05 12.03
C MET A 280 -32.35 -36.99 13.34
N MET A 281 -32.83 -36.22 14.32
CA MET A 281 -32.20 -36.09 15.65
C MET A 281 -32.17 -37.44 16.36
N GLU A 282 -33.23 -38.22 16.34
CA GLU A 282 -33.27 -39.56 16.94
C GLU A 282 -32.23 -40.49 16.26
N CYS A 283 -32.23 -40.55 14.92
CA CYS A 283 -31.27 -41.36 14.20
C CYS A 283 -29.83 -40.89 14.47
N ALA A 284 -29.56 -39.59 14.49
CA ALA A 284 -28.24 -39.03 14.77
C ALA A 284 -27.75 -39.35 16.18
N LYS A 285 -28.64 -39.30 17.16
CA LYS A 285 -28.35 -39.68 18.58
C LYS A 285 -27.89 -41.12 18.66
N VAL A 286 -28.59 -42.01 17.98
CA VAL A 286 -28.25 -43.44 17.99
C VAL A 286 -26.97 -43.72 17.25
N LEU A 287 -26.80 -43.14 16.08
CA LEU A 287 -25.58 -43.29 15.24
C LEU A 287 -24.34 -42.69 15.95
N HIS A 288 -24.51 -41.64 16.76
CA HIS A 288 -23.43 -41.13 17.58
C HIS A 288 -22.92 -42.18 18.60
N ASP A 289 -23.82 -42.98 19.10
CA ASP A 289 -23.46 -44.02 20.04
C ASP A 289 -22.67 -45.17 19.41
N PHE A 290 -22.74 -45.40 18.09
CA PHE A 290 -21.94 -46.42 17.41
C PHE A 290 -20.47 -46.00 17.23
N ASN A 291 -20.22 -44.92 16.45
CA ASN A 291 -18.87 -44.50 16.03
C ASN A 291 -18.59 -43.02 16.37
N GLY A 292 -19.18 -42.49 17.43
CA GLY A 292 -19.13 -41.06 17.72
C GLY A 292 -19.81 -40.20 16.64
N GLY A 293 -20.71 -40.82 15.85
CA GLY A 293 -21.43 -40.15 14.77
C GLY A 293 -20.64 -39.97 13.48
N ALA A 294 -19.44 -40.52 13.36
CA ALA A 294 -18.60 -40.33 12.19
C ALA A 294 -19.28 -40.73 10.87
N SER A 295 -20.01 -41.85 10.87
CA SER A 295 -20.71 -42.37 9.68
C SER A 295 -21.86 -41.47 9.24
N VAL A 296 -22.67 -40.98 10.16
CA VAL A 296 -23.78 -40.07 9.82
C VAL A 296 -23.26 -38.71 9.38
N ILE A 297 -22.21 -38.20 10.03
CA ILE A 297 -21.57 -36.94 9.63
C ILE A 297 -21.00 -37.08 8.21
N ALA A 298 -20.24 -38.16 7.94
CA ALA A 298 -19.66 -38.41 6.63
C ALA A 298 -20.74 -38.56 5.56
N THR A 299 -21.85 -39.30 5.88
CA THR A 299 -22.96 -39.48 4.95
C THR A 299 -23.66 -38.15 4.68
N PHE A 300 -23.99 -37.39 5.71
CA PHE A 300 -24.64 -36.08 5.56
C PHE A 300 -23.78 -35.11 4.73
N VAL A 301 -22.50 -34.95 5.09
CA VAL A 301 -21.60 -34.05 4.41
C VAL A 301 -21.28 -34.48 2.97
N ASN A 302 -21.08 -35.83 2.74
CA ASN A 302 -20.69 -36.32 1.42
C ASN A 302 -21.85 -36.44 0.43
N GLN A 303 -23.07 -36.62 0.88
CA GLN A 303 -24.26 -36.74 0.05
C GLN A 303 -25.06 -35.45 -0.04
N HIS A 304 -24.51 -34.35 0.48
CA HIS A 304 -25.17 -33.06 0.44
C HIS A 304 -25.31 -32.57 -1.00
N GLN A 305 -26.52 -32.11 -1.34
CA GLN A 305 -26.86 -31.73 -2.71
C GLN A 305 -25.95 -30.64 -3.27
N PHE A 306 -25.58 -29.68 -2.47
CA PHE A 306 -24.67 -28.61 -2.84
C PHE A 306 -23.35 -29.12 -3.44
N PHE A 307 -22.74 -30.15 -2.87
CA PHE A 307 -21.51 -30.70 -3.42
C PHE A 307 -21.75 -31.55 -4.69
N ILE A 308 -22.86 -32.28 -4.76
CA ILE A 308 -23.21 -33.13 -5.91
C ILE A 308 -23.51 -32.25 -7.13
N ASP A 309 -24.29 -31.20 -6.95
CA ASP A 309 -24.63 -30.27 -8.02
C ASP A 309 -23.40 -29.54 -8.53
N ARG A 310 -22.48 -29.19 -7.62
CA ARG A 310 -21.22 -28.53 -7.97
C ARG A 310 -20.25 -29.43 -8.72
N ASP A 311 -20.13 -30.70 -8.36
CA ASP A 311 -19.30 -31.65 -9.12
C ASP A 311 -19.81 -31.83 -10.57
N GLN A 312 -21.10 -31.60 -10.81
CA GLN A 312 -21.68 -31.59 -12.17
C GLN A 312 -21.51 -30.24 -12.89
N LEU A 313 -21.40 -29.12 -12.15
CA LEU A 313 -21.25 -27.75 -12.66
C LEU A 313 -19.77 -27.28 -12.76
N ILE A 314 -18.79 -28.14 -12.44
CA ILE A 314 -17.36 -27.84 -12.58
C ILE A 314 -16.97 -27.47 -14.03
N THR A 315 -17.83 -27.77 -14.99
CA THR A 315 -17.68 -27.35 -16.39
C THR A 315 -18.04 -25.89 -16.66
N ASP A 316 -18.54 -25.13 -15.68
CA ASP A 316 -18.70 -23.69 -15.86
C ASP A 316 -17.32 -23.06 -15.99
N GLU A 317 -16.96 -22.74 -17.21
CA GLU A 317 -15.72 -22.06 -17.55
C GLU A 317 -15.62 -20.78 -16.71
N VAL A 318 -14.46 -20.57 -16.09
CA VAL A 318 -14.09 -19.26 -15.54
C VAL A 318 -14.41 -18.22 -16.59
N THR A 319 -15.08 -17.15 -16.22
CA THR A 319 -15.61 -16.13 -17.12
C THR A 319 -14.65 -15.86 -18.28
N THR A 320 -15.08 -16.12 -19.49
CA THR A 320 -14.31 -15.85 -20.72
C THR A 320 -14.34 -14.36 -21.10
N ASP A 321 -14.82 -13.51 -20.20
CA ASP A 321 -14.89 -12.07 -20.41
C ASP A 321 -13.47 -11.50 -20.52
N GLY A 322 -13.01 -11.28 -21.77
CA GLY A 322 -11.68 -10.74 -22.06
C GLY A 322 -11.48 -9.35 -21.46
N GLU A 323 -12.54 -8.54 -21.33
CA GLU A 323 -12.46 -7.18 -20.83
C GLU A 323 -12.07 -7.13 -19.36
N LEU A 324 -12.63 -8.03 -18.53
CA LEU A 324 -12.25 -8.17 -17.12
C LEU A 324 -10.77 -8.52 -16.95
N TRP A 325 -10.29 -9.49 -17.74
CA TRP A 325 -8.90 -9.94 -17.67
C TRP A 325 -7.93 -8.90 -18.18
N ASP A 326 -8.31 -8.15 -19.21
CA ASP A 326 -7.54 -7.03 -19.72
C ASP A 326 -7.43 -5.90 -18.69
N GLN A 327 -8.50 -5.59 -17.95
CA GLN A 327 -8.48 -4.60 -16.87
C GLN A 327 -7.63 -5.06 -15.69
N LEU A 328 -7.73 -6.36 -15.30
CA LEU A 328 -6.89 -6.92 -14.24
C LEU A 328 -5.40 -6.85 -14.58
N ALA A 329 -5.09 -6.99 -15.85
CA ALA A 329 -3.74 -7.00 -16.35
C ALA A 329 -3.17 -5.60 -16.64
N ASP A 330 -3.99 -4.58 -16.86
CA ASP A 330 -3.56 -3.21 -17.14
C ASP A 330 -3.15 -2.49 -15.85
N PRO A 331 -1.86 -2.15 -15.66
CA PRO A 331 -1.39 -1.50 -14.44
C PRO A 331 -1.92 -0.07 -14.24
N ASP A 332 -2.46 0.55 -15.28
CA ASP A 332 -2.99 1.91 -15.22
C ASP A 332 -4.51 1.96 -15.01
N SER A 333 -5.19 0.80 -15.05
CA SER A 333 -6.61 0.69 -14.73
C SER A 333 -6.81 0.38 -13.25
N ASP A 334 -7.92 0.88 -12.69
CA ASP A 334 -8.34 0.49 -11.36
C ASP A 334 -8.68 -1.01 -11.35
N PRO A 335 -8.21 -1.78 -10.35
CA PRO A 335 -8.48 -3.20 -10.31
C PRO A 335 -9.98 -3.45 -10.18
N PRO A 336 -10.59 -4.24 -11.09
CA PRO A 336 -11.96 -4.68 -10.92
C PRO A 336 -12.07 -5.54 -9.66
N GLY A 337 -13.27 -5.72 -9.15
CA GLY A 337 -13.55 -6.55 -7.99
C GLY A 337 -13.20 -8.02 -8.20
N VAL A 338 -13.86 -8.88 -7.42
CA VAL A 338 -13.69 -10.34 -7.52
C VAL A 338 -14.26 -10.84 -8.85
N GLU A 339 -13.68 -11.88 -9.40
CA GLU A 339 -14.17 -12.54 -10.62
C GLU A 339 -15.61 -13.03 -10.41
N PRO A 340 -16.54 -12.78 -11.35
CA PRO A 340 -17.97 -12.99 -11.15
C PRO A 340 -18.38 -14.41 -10.80
N SER A 341 -17.70 -15.44 -11.32
CA SER A 341 -18.02 -16.83 -11.00
C SER A 341 -17.64 -17.21 -9.58
N LEU A 342 -16.52 -16.69 -9.09
CA LEU A 342 -16.10 -16.86 -7.70
C LEU A 342 -17.02 -16.05 -6.76
N GLN A 343 -17.40 -14.84 -7.14
CA GLN A 343 -18.33 -14.03 -6.39
C GLN A 343 -19.66 -14.75 -6.23
N SER A 344 -20.26 -15.24 -7.33
CA SER A 344 -21.51 -16.00 -7.32
C SER A 344 -21.44 -17.24 -6.44
N LEU A 345 -20.31 -17.97 -6.49
CA LEU A 345 -20.09 -19.12 -5.60
C LEU A 345 -20.09 -18.72 -4.13
N ILE A 346 -19.39 -17.65 -3.78
CA ILE A 346 -19.28 -17.19 -2.39
C ILE A 346 -20.63 -16.72 -1.86
N ASP A 347 -21.41 -16.02 -2.68
CA ASP A 347 -22.77 -15.60 -2.34
C ASP A 347 -23.71 -16.79 -2.14
N GLU A 348 -23.61 -17.81 -2.99
CA GLU A 348 -24.33 -19.07 -2.83
C GLU A 348 -23.88 -19.82 -1.56
N VAL A 349 -22.58 -19.90 -1.30
CA VAL A 349 -22.06 -20.50 -0.06
C VAL A 349 -22.60 -19.79 1.17
N LYS A 350 -22.72 -18.47 1.16
CA LYS A 350 -23.32 -17.71 2.26
C LYS A 350 -24.74 -18.17 2.56
N ILE A 351 -25.57 -18.31 1.53
CA ILE A 351 -26.97 -18.77 1.66
C ILE A 351 -27.00 -20.21 2.18
N VAL A 352 -26.26 -21.12 1.55
CA VAL A 352 -26.20 -22.54 1.93
C VAL A 352 -25.71 -22.71 3.36
N MET A 353 -24.70 -21.97 3.78
CA MET A 353 -24.18 -22.04 5.15
C MET A 353 -25.23 -21.58 6.17
N GLN A 354 -26.03 -20.59 5.88
CA GLN A 354 -27.10 -20.13 6.76
C GLN A 354 -28.25 -21.15 6.85
N GLU A 355 -28.71 -21.69 5.72
CA GLU A 355 -29.80 -22.66 5.68
C GLU A 355 -29.39 -23.99 6.35
N GLU A 356 -28.23 -24.51 5.99
CA GLU A 356 -27.76 -25.79 6.50
C GLU A 356 -27.34 -25.73 7.96
N SER A 357 -26.82 -24.62 8.45
CA SER A 357 -26.51 -24.48 9.87
C SER A 357 -27.74 -24.58 10.75
N PHE A 358 -28.88 -24.06 10.28
CA PHE A 358 -30.18 -24.20 10.94
C PHE A 358 -30.63 -25.67 10.99
N ILE A 359 -30.55 -26.38 9.86
CA ILE A 359 -30.87 -27.81 9.78
C ILE A 359 -29.97 -28.62 10.70
N ILE A 360 -28.66 -28.40 10.65
CA ILE A 360 -27.65 -29.08 11.47
C ILE A 360 -27.94 -28.86 12.97
N LYS A 361 -28.25 -27.63 13.38
CA LYS A 361 -28.56 -27.32 14.79
C LYS A 361 -29.80 -28.08 15.30
N ARG A 362 -30.79 -28.30 14.45
CA ARG A 362 -32.03 -29.04 14.80
C ARG A 362 -31.87 -30.55 14.67
N ALA A 363 -31.10 -31.01 13.70
CA ALA A 363 -30.98 -32.42 13.36
C ALA A 363 -29.92 -33.17 14.17
N PHE A 364 -28.94 -32.49 14.75
CA PHE A 364 -27.84 -33.15 15.45
C PHE A 364 -27.67 -32.63 16.88
N PRO A 365 -27.63 -33.53 17.89
CA PRO A 365 -27.35 -33.13 19.27
C PRO A 365 -25.89 -32.63 19.49
N TYR A 366 -24.98 -32.92 18.56
CA TYR A 366 -23.58 -32.50 18.51
C TYR A 366 -23.31 -31.61 17.28
N TYR A 367 -24.17 -30.66 17.06
CA TYR A 367 -24.22 -29.81 15.87
C TYR A 367 -22.91 -29.12 15.56
N GLU A 368 -22.13 -28.69 16.57
CA GLU A 368 -20.84 -28.01 16.36
C GLU A 368 -19.85 -28.88 15.58
N THR A 369 -19.72 -30.14 15.94
CA THR A 369 -18.81 -31.09 15.25
C THR A 369 -19.22 -31.29 13.80
N VAL A 370 -20.52 -31.39 13.53
CA VAL A 370 -21.06 -31.55 12.18
C VAL A 370 -20.83 -30.31 11.35
N LEU A 371 -21.14 -29.15 11.90
CA LEU A 371 -20.98 -27.86 11.26
C LEU A 371 -19.51 -27.58 10.93
N ILE A 372 -18.60 -27.88 11.84
CA ILE A 372 -17.14 -27.77 11.60
C ILE A 372 -16.73 -28.63 10.38
N LYS A 373 -17.22 -29.87 10.31
CA LYS A 373 -16.90 -30.75 9.16
C LYS A 373 -17.52 -30.25 7.86
N PHE A 374 -18.71 -29.70 7.92
CA PHE A 374 -19.36 -29.08 6.78
C PHE A 374 -18.61 -27.85 6.27
N ILE A 375 -18.25 -26.93 7.18
CA ILE A 375 -17.40 -25.76 6.88
C ILE A 375 -16.09 -26.18 6.21
N GLN A 376 -15.37 -27.12 6.83
CA GLN A 376 -14.10 -27.61 6.29
C GLN A 376 -14.27 -28.09 4.85
N ARG A 377 -15.33 -28.85 4.57
CA ARG A 377 -15.55 -29.33 3.21
C ARG A 377 -15.94 -28.27 2.21
N VAL A 378 -16.77 -27.29 2.61
CA VAL A 378 -17.12 -26.15 1.76
C VAL A 378 -15.86 -25.38 1.35
N PHE A 379 -14.99 -25.10 2.30
CA PHE A 379 -13.76 -24.38 2.02
C PHE A 379 -12.80 -25.20 1.17
N GLN A 380 -12.52 -26.44 1.54
CA GLN A 380 -11.51 -27.29 0.89
C GLN A 380 -11.94 -27.82 -0.50
N GLN A 381 -13.22 -28.06 -0.71
CA GLN A 381 -13.68 -28.58 -1.99
C GLN A 381 -14.25 -27.49 -2.90
N SER A 382 -15.20 -26.70 -2.43
CA SER A 382 -15.89 -25.75 -3.32
C SER A 382 -15.11 -24.44 -3.52
N ILE A 383 -14.71 -23.79 -2.41
CA ILE A 383 -14.04 -22.48 -2.50
C ILE A 383 -12.61 -22.64 -3.03
N GLN A 384 -11.83 -23.56 -2.46
CA GLN A 384 -10.43 -23.76 -2.88
C GLN A 384 -10.34 -24.11 -4.35
N GLN A 385 -11.13 -25.06 -4.82
CA GLN A 385 -11.09 -25.50 -6.20
C GLN A 385 -11.42 -24.37 -7.19
N ARG A 386 -12.47 -23.56 -6.87
CA ARG A 386 -12.82 -22.43 -7.73
C ARG A 386 -11.74 -21.32 -7.66
N LEU A 387 -11.21 -21.04 -6.49
CA LEU A 387 -10.13 -20.08 -6.32
C LEU A 387 -8.89 -20.48 -7.14
N GLU A 388 -8.48 -21.74 -7.08
CA GLU A 388 -7.37 -22.25 -7.87
C GLU A 388 -7.60 -22.07 -9.38
N MET A 389 -8.79 -22.39 -9.89
CA MET A 389 -9.14 -22.19 -11.30
C MET A 389 -9.07 -20.71 -11.73
N VAL A 390 -9.56 -19.80 -10.88
CA VAL A 390 -9.53 -18.35 -11.14
C VAL A 390 -8.09 -17.84 -11.12
N LEU A 391 -7.29 -18.27 -10.16
CA LEU A 391 -5.89 -17.85 -10.03
C LEU A 391 -5.02 -18.43 -11.16
N ASP A 392 -5.22 -19.68 -11.56
CA ASP A 392 -4.55 -20.28 -12.72
C ASP A 392 -4.87 -19.51 -14.00
N LYS A 393 -6.13 -19.14 -14.20
CA LYS A 393 -6.52 -18.29 -15.33
C LYS A 393 -5.85 -16.92 -15.24
N ALA A 394 -5.86 -16.27 -14.08
CA ALA A 394 -5.21 -14.97 -13.86
C ALA A 394 -3.70 -15.06 -14.14
N GLU A 395 -3.02 -16.12 -13.71
CA GLU A 395 -1.59 -16.35 -13.96
C GLU A 395 -1.29 -16.50 -15.46
N THR A 396 -2.20 -17.12 -16.23
CA THR A 396 -2.06 -17.18 -17.69
C THR A 396 -2.15 -15.81 -18.38
N VAL A 397 -2.78 -14.83 -17.75
CA VAL A 397 -2.95 -13.48 -18.31
C VAL A 397 -1.78 -12.59 -17.95
N SER A 398 -1.49 -12.39 -16.65
CA SER A 398 -0.31 -11.65 -16.19
C SER A 398 -0.04 -11.88 -14.70
N SER A 399 1.23 -11.66 -14.29
CA SER A 399 1.61 -11.67 -12.87
C SER A 399 0.82 -10.64 -12.04
N LEU A 400 0.49 -9.49 -12.63
CA LEU A 400 -0.32 -8.46 -11.98
C LEU A 400 -1.78 -8.92 -11.81
N ALA A 401 -2.37 -9.52 -12.86
CA ALA A 401 -3.74 -10.05 -12.79
C ALA A 401 -3.86 -11.13 -11.70
N PHE A 402 -2.86 -12.00 -11.58
CA PHE A 402 -2.80 -12.98 -10.49
C PHE A 402 -2.80 -12.31 -9.11
N LEU A 403 -1.94 -11.31 -8.88
CA LEU A 403 -1.81 -10.62 -7.60
C LEU A 403 -3.09 -9.84 -7.24
N ARG A 404 -3.71 -9.18 -8.21
CA ARG A 404 -4.98 -8.47 -8.04
C ARG A 404 -6.14 -9.43 -7.75
N SER A 405 -6.22 -10.54 -8.48
CA SER A 405 -7.24 -11.57 -8.26
C SER A 405 -7.09 -12.26 -6.91
N LEU A 406 -5.86 -12.58 -6.50
CA LEU A 406 -5.56 -13.16 -5.19
C LEU A 406 -5.98 -12.23 -4.05
N HIS A 407 -5.62 -10.94 -4.16
CA HIS A 407 -5.97 -9.93 -3.17
C HIS A 407 -7.49 -9.71 -3.08
N ALA A 408 -8.18 -9.55 -4.22
CA ALA A 408 -9.62 -9.37 -4.27
C ALA A 408 -10.36 -10.59 -3.70
N SER A 409 -9.93 -11.80 -4.08
CA SER A 409 -10.51 -13.04 -3.56
C SER A 409 -10.36 -13.17 -2.06
N ARG A 410 -9.17 -12.87 -1.51
CA ARG A 410 -8.96 -12.90 -0.05
C ARG A 410 -9.84 -11.90 0.68
N SER A 411 -9.93 -10.68 0.19
CA SER A 411 -10.77 -9.64 0.79
C SER A 411 -12.24 -10.05 0.82
N TYR A 412 -12.74 -10.63 -0.28
CA TYR A 412 -14.13 -11.05 -0.39
C TYR A 412 -14.45 -12.26 0.50
N ILE A 413 -13.58 -13.28 0.51
CA ILE A 413 -13.73 -14.46 1.37
C ILE A 413 -13.59 -14.08 2.85
N SER A 414 -12.69 -13.15 3.18
CA SER A 414 -12.61 -12.58 4.55
C SER A 414 -13.90 -11.91 4.97
N SER A 415 -14.55 -11.18 4.07
CA SER A 415 -15.86 -10.57 4.36
C SER A 415 -16.93 -11.61 4.61
N LEU A 416 -16.97 -12.70 3.80
CA LEU A 416 -17.86 -13.83 4.05
C LEU A 416 -17.64 -14.42 5.45
N VAL A 417 -16.37 -14.69 5.82
CA VAL A 417 -16.02 -15.26 7.12
C VAL A 417 -16.47 -14.35 8.26
N GLU A 418 -16.27 -13.06 8.15
CA GLU A 418 -16.69 -12.09 9.18
C GLU A 418 -18.22 -11.99 9.28
N ASP A 419 -18.91 -12.01 8.14
CA ASP A 419 -20.38 -12.07 8.10
C ASP A 419 -20.91 -13.33 8.79
N LEU A 420 -20.30 -14.50 8.53
CA LEU A 420 -20.69 -15.76 9.15
C LEU A 420 -20.44 -15.76 10.68
N LYS A 421 -19.42 -15.04 11.14
CA LYS A 421 -19.13 -14.91 12.58
C LYS A 421 -20.08 -13.94 13.28
N THR A 422 -20.36 -12.79 12.67
CA THR A 422 -21.11 -11.68 13.30
C THR A 422 -22.61 -11.87 13.26
N HIS A 423 -23.15 -12.34 12.13
CA HIS A 423 -24.60 -12.49 11.95
C HIS A 423 -25.11 -13.86 12.37
N GLY A 424 -24.21 -14.71 12.82
CA GLY A 424 -24.54 -16.07 13.22
C GLY A 424 -24.96 -16.93 12.02
N LEU A 425 -24.86 -18.24 12.25
CA LEU A 425 -25.26 -19.25 11.29
C LEU A 425 -26.73 -19.72 11.56
N THR A 426 -27.55 -18.93 12.27
CA THR A 426 -28.90 -19.28 12.69
C THR A 426 -29.87 -18.13 12.42
N GLU A 427 -31.18 -18.41 12.38
CA GLU A 427 -32.26 -17.44 12.15
C GLU A 427 -32.25 -16.20 13.07
N HIS A 428 -31.63 -16.30 14.24
CA HIS A 428 -31.46 -15.16 15.14
C HIS A 428 -29.97 -14.78 15.15
N PRO A 429 -29.61 -13.49 15.16
CA PRO A 429 -28.24 -13.00 15.19
C PRO A 429 -27.60 -13.33 16.55
N GLU A 430 -27.24 -14.59 16.72
CA GLU A 430 -26.38 -15.04 17.82
C GLU A 430 -24.97 -15.20 17.27
N PRO A 431 -23.93 -14.68 17.94
CA PRO A 431 -22.56 -14.93 17.54
C PRO A 431 -22.29 -16.43 17.55
N CYS A 432 -21.54 -16.90 16.55
CA CYS A 432 -21.16 -18.31 16.48
C CYS A 432 -20.27 -18.69 17.68
N SER A 433 -20.26 -19.98 18.02
CA SER A 433 -19.39 -20.45 19.11
C SER A 433 -17.92 -20.18 18.79
N ALA A 434 -17.11 -20.01 19.85
CA ALA A 434 -15.68 -19.73 19.71
C ALA A 434 -14.95 -20.80 18.87
N GLN A 435 -15.37 -22.05 18.95
CA GLN A 435 -14.80 -23.15 18.19
C GLN A 435 -15.12 -23.07 16.70
N ILE A 436 -16.33 -22.68 16.34
CA ILE A 436 -16.74 -22.46 14.95
C ILE A 436 -16.02 -21.24 14.37
N ALA A 437 -15.96 -20.13 15.13
CA ALA A 437 -15.21 -18.94 14.73
C ALA A 437 -13.74 -19.24 14.46
N GLN A 438 -13.10 -19.98 15.34
CA GLN A 438 -11.72 -20.41 15.16
C GLN A 438 -11.55 -21.30 13.92
N THR A 439 -12.52 -22.19 13.65
CA THR A 439 -12.47 -23.05 12.45
C THR A 439 -12.60 -22.22 11.17
N LEU A 440 -13.48 -21.24 11.15
CA LEU A 440 -13.64 -20.32 10.01
C LEU A 440 -12.34 -19.54 9.74
N ASP A 441 -11.72 -19.00 10.79
CA ASP A 441 -10.42 -18.33 10.67
C ASP A 441 -9.33 -19.27 10.17
N GLN A 442 -9.28 -20.47 10.71
CA GLN A 442 -8.29 -21.47 10.30
C GLN A 442 -8.47 -21.87 8.84
N GLN A 443 -9.71 -22.08 8.38
CA GLN A 443 -9.97 -22.43 6.98
C GLN A 443 -9.65 -21.26 6.04
N LEU A 444 -9.91 -20.02 6.44
CA LEU A 444 -9.50 -18.83 5.69
C LEU A 444 -7.97 -18.77 5.56
N GLU A 445 -7.24 -18.99 6.64
CA GLU A 445 -5.78 -18.98 6.60
C GLU A 445 -5.24 -20.13 5.74
N GLU A 446 -5.72 -21.36 5.94
CA GLU A 446 -5.29 -22.54 5.18
C GLU A 446 -5.47 -22.37 3.68
N LEU A 447 -6.55 -21.71 3.24
CA LEU A 447 -6.84 -21.46 1.83
C LEU A 447 -5.75 -20.61 1.14
N PHE A 448 -5.16 -19.66 1.86
CA PHE A 448 -4.16 -18.73 1.29
C PHE A 448 -2.71 -19.08 1.64
N VAL A 449 -2.47 -20.05 2.55
CA VAL A 449 -1.12 -20.51 2.90
C VAL A 449 -0.26 -20.85 1.69
N PRO A 450 -0.73 -21.57 0.64
CA PRO A 450 0.11 -21.93 -0.50
C PRO A 450 0.71 -20.72 -1.23
N TYR A 451 0.03 -19.58 -1.16
CA TYR A 451 0.41 -18.34 -1.87
C TYR A 451 1.23 -17.38 -1.01
N LEU A 452 1.17 -17.52 0.32
CA LEU A 452 1.73 -16.57 1.29
C LEU A 452 2.94 -17.11 2.06
N VAL A 453 3.27 -18.41 1.96
CA VAL A 453 4.36 -19.01 2.74
C VAL A 453 5.72 -18.43 2.35
N GLY A 454 6.46 -17.98 3.35
CA GLY A 454 7.82 -17.46 3.18
C GLY A 454 7.85 -16.15 2.40
N ASN A 455 8.86 -15.99 1.55
CA ASN A 455 9.03 -14.80 0.71
C ASN A 455 8.33 -14.91 -0.66
N SER A 456 7.55 -15.97 -0.93
CA SER A 456 6.99 -16.23 -2.25
C SER A 456 6.09 -15.11 -2.75
N TYR A 457 5.28 -14.52 -1.86
CA TYR A 457 4.38 -13.43 -2.21
C TYR A 457 5.14 -12.14 -2.55
N ILE A 458 6.05 -11.69 -1.68
CA ILE A 458 6.81 -10.46 -1.93
C ILE A 458 7.75 -10.60 -3.13
N ASP A 459 8.28 -11.80 -3.38
CA ASP A 459 9.09 -12.05 -4.58
C ASP A 459 8.26 -11.97 -5.86
N ARG A 460 7.00 -12.44 -5.85
CA ARG A 460 6.05 -12.27 -6.96
C ARG A 460 5.69 -10.79 -7.17
N GLU A 461 5.40 -10.03 -6.10
CA GLU A 461 5.16 -8.58 -6.18
C GLU A 461 6.38 -7.85 -6.76
N ARG A 462 7.57 -8.14 -6.25
CA ARG A 462 8.82 -7.57 -6.76
C ARG A 462 9.03 -7.88 -8.23
N LYS A 463 8.86 -9.15 -8.64
CA LYS A 463 9.03 -9.59 -10.02
C LYS A 463 8.03 -8.90 -10.95
N SER A 464 6.77 -8.85 -10.58
CA SER A 464 5.72 -8.17 -11.34
C SER A 464 6.03 -6.67 -11.55
N LEU A 465 6.42 -5.96 -10.49
CA LEU A 465 6.82 -4.56 -10.57
C LEU A 465 8.07 -4.37 -11.43
N GLU A 466 9.06 -5.24 -11.29
CA GLU A 466 10.30 -5.19 -12.07
C GLU A 466 10.01 -5.37 -13.57
N GLU A 467 9.14 -6.30 -13.95
CA GLU A 467 8.69 -6.51 -15.32
C GLU A 467 7.98 -5.27 -15.88
N MET A 468 7.06 -4.69 -15.11
CA MET A 468 6.35 -3.47 -15.50
C MET A 468 7.30 -2.27 -15.66
N TYR A 469 8.23 -2.08 -14.72
CA TYR A 469 9.23 -1.00 -14.80
C TYR A 469 10.17 -1.17 -15.99
N ASN A 470 10.65 -2.38 -16.23
CA ASN A 470 11.50 -2.68 -17.37
C ASN A 470 10.78 -2.43 -18.69
N SER A 471 9.50 -2.79 -18.78
CA SER A 471 8.67 -2.54 -19.96
C SER A 471 8.47 -1.03 -20.17
N LEU A 472 8.13 -0.28 -19.12
CA LEU A 472 7.94 1.17 -19.20
C LEU A 472 9.23 1.89 -19.62
N LEU A 473 10.37 1.47 -19.08
CA LEU A 473 11.66 2.10 -19.30
C LEU A 473 12.42 1.50 -20.51
N PHE A 474 11.81 0.58 -21.26
CA PHE A 474 12.49 -0.14 -22.33
C PHE A 474 13.07 0.79 -23.39
N LYS A 475 12.28 1.70 -23.96
CA LYS A 475 12.73 2.65 -24.97
C LYS A 475 13.82 3.58 -24.43
N PHE A 476 13.65 4.05 -23.20
CA PHE A 476 14.62 4.91 -22.52
C PHE A 476 15.98 4.20 -22.34
N THR A 477 15.97 2.99 -21.82
CA THR A 477 17.20 2.21 -21.61
C THR A 477 17.88 1.86 -22.94
N LEU A 478 17.09 1.54 -23.95
CA LEU A 478 17.60 1.25 -25.29
C LEU A 478 18.26 2.49 -25.93
N TYR A 479 17.62 3.66 -25.83
CA TYR A 479 18.17 4.92 -26.32
C TYR A 479 19.53 5.23 -25.69
N HIS A 480 19.64 5.18 -24.36
CA HIS A 480 20.89 5.48 -23.67
C HIS A 480 21.98 4.41 -23.88
N SER A 481 21.61 3.15 -23.99
CA SER A 481 22.55 2.08 -24.29
C SER A 481 23.22 2.22 -25.66
N ARG A 482 22.46 2.71 -26.65
CA ARG A 482 22.98 3.03 -27.99
C ARG A 482 23.95 4.20 -27.97
N LYS A 483 23.59 5.28 -27.25
CA LYS A 483 24.41 6.48 -27.19
C LYS A 483 25.77 6.23 -26.52
N LYS A 484 25.81 5.34 -25.51
CA LYS A 484 27.07 4.90 -24.85
C LYS A 484 27.99 4.05 -25.73
N LYS A 485 27.46 3.31 -26.72
CA LYS A 485 28.25 2.41 -27.57
C LYS A 485 28.86 3.06 -28.81
N ALA A 486 28.64 4.34 -29.07
CA ALA A 486 29.22 5.04 -30.20
C ALA A 486 30.56 5.74 -29.83
N PRO A 487 31.74 5.11 -29.94
CA PRO A 487 33.01 5.84 -29.86
C PRO A 487 33.10 6.79 -31.07
N THR A 488 33.37 8.04 -30.76
CA THR A 488 33.58 9.13 -31.72
C THR A 488 34.68 8.75 -32.70
N GLY A 489 34.36 8.18 -33.84
CA GLY A 489 35.37 7.93 -34.88
C GLY A 489 34.94 7.11 -36.09
N PHE A 490 33.75 6.50 -36.12
CA PHE A 490 33.37 5.60 -37.22
C PHE A 490 31.92 5.85 -37.70
N MET A 491 31.60 7.08 -38.05
CA MET A 491 30.21 7.50 -38.33
C MET A 491 29.63 6.96 -39.67
N ALA A 492 30.39 6.35 -40.54
CA ALA A 492 29.86 5.87 -41.82
C ALA A 492 29.61 4.35 -41.89
N ALA A 493 30.27 3.55 -41.03
CA ALA A 493 30.07 2.11 -41.01
C ALA A 493 28.91 1.69 -40.07
N ILE A 494 28.46 2.59 -39.18
CA ILE A 494 27.50 2.29 -38.11
C ILE A 494 26.05 2.56 -38.51
N ALA A 495 25.78 3.37 -39.52
CA ALA A 495 24.41 3.55 -40.04
C ALA A 495 23.82 2.23 -40.59
N GLN A 496 24.65 1.35 -41.15
CA GLN A 496 24.23 0.04 -41.62
C GLN A 496 24.18 -1.03 -40.47
N GLN A 497 25.02 -0.87 -39.43
CA GLN A 497 24.97 -1.73 -38.24
C GLN A 497 23.93 -1.29 -37.21
N GLY A 498 23.54 -0.02 -37.21
CA GLY A 498 22.52 0.52 -36.30
C GLY A 498 21.14 -0.12 -36.49
N THR A 499 20.78 -0.41 -37.73
CA THR A 499 19.52 -1.11 -38.08
C THR A 499 19.53 -2.58 -37.62
N GLN A 500 20.68 -3.26 -37.69
CA GLN A 500 20.83 -4.64 -37.19
C GLN A 500 20.84 -4.72 -35.66
N LEU A 501 21.36 -3.69 -34.97
CA LEU A 501 21.37 -3.64 -33.51
C LEU A 501 19.99 -3.35 -32.93
N LEU A 502 19.09 -2.70 -33.68
CA LEU A 502 17.70 -2.47 -33.29
C LEU A 502 16.83 -3.69 -33.41
N ALA A 503 16.95 -4.37 -34.52
CA ALA A 503 16.29 -5.67 -34.68
C ALA A 503 16.80 -6.63 -33.60
N SER A 504 18.11 -6.66 -33.35
CA SER A 504 18.71 -7.51 -32.31
C SER A 504 18.33 -7.10 -30.88
N ALA A 505 18.01 -5.84 -30.59
CA ALA A 505 17.59 -5.43 -29.26
C ALA A 505 16.10 -5.69 -29.02
N LYS A 506 15.24 -5.52 -30.03
CA LYS A 506 13.85 -5.99 -29.99
C LYS A 506 13.82 -7.52 -29.92
N ASP A 507 14.65 -8.16 -30.74
CA ASP A 507 14.76 -9.61 -30.75
C ASP A 507 15.33 -10.12 -29.42
N ALA A 508 16.32 -9.44 -28.81
CA ALA A 508 16.85 -9.79 -27.50
C ALA A 508 15.84 -9.51 -26.36
N TYR A 509 15.01 -8.48 -26.49
CA TYR A 509 13.92 -8.22 -25.52
C TYR A 509 12.79 -9.23 -25.68
N THR A 510 12.39 -9.55 -26.91
CA THR A 510 11.42 -10.59 -27.22
C THR A 510 11.99 -11.99 -26.88
N GLU A 511 13.26 -12.26 -27.16
CA GLU A 511 13.94 -13.50 -26.77
C GLU A 511 14.06 -13.63 -25.25
N ARG A 512 14.28 -12.52 -24.54
CA ARG A 512 14.25 -12.49 -23.07
C ARG A 512 12.83 -12.67 -22.52
N LEU A 513 11.81 -12.11 -23.17
CA LEU A 513 10.41 -12.40 -22.88
C LEU A 513 10.05 -13.86 -23.27
N ASP A 514 10.62 -14.38 -24.37
CA ASP A 514 10.37 -15.76 -24.83
C ASP A 514 11.13 -16.80 -24.00
N SER A 515 12.27 -16.46 -23.42
CA SER A 515 13.00 -17.28 -22.47
C SER A 515 12.44 -17.20 -21.05
N SER A 516 11.52 -16.27 -20.77
CA SER A 516 10.78 -16.23 -19.51
C SER A 516 9.59 -17.18 -19.60
N ASP A 517 9.17 -17.73 -18.46
CA ASP A 517 7.98 -18.60 -18.34
C ASP A 517 6.65 -17.82 -18.53
N LEU A 518 6.69 -16.68 -19.24
CA LEU A 518 5.55 -15.82 -19.50
C LEU A 518 4.68 -16.39 -20.64
N THR A 519 3.37 -16.30 -20.43
CA THR A 519 2.39 -16.71 -21.46
C THR A 519 2.34 -15.71 -22.62
N PRO A 520 1.79 -16.10 -23.78
CA PRO A 520 1.65 -15.22 -24.94
C PRO A 520 0.90 -13.93 -24.63
N THR A 521 -0.12 -13.97 -23.77
CA THR A 521 -0.90 -12.80 -23.33
C THR A 521 -0.08 -11.87 -22.44
N GLN A 522 0.70 -12.42 -21.51
CA GLN A 522 1.63 -11.65 -20.69
C GLN A 522 2.69 -10.94 -21.53
N LYS A 523 3.24 -11.65 -22.53
CA LYS A 523 4.20 -11.07 -23.48
C LYS A 523 3.60 -9.94 -24.30
N ALA A 524 2.38 -10.12 -24.80
CA ALA A 524 1.67 -9.07 -25.54
C ALA A 524 1.43 -7.82 -24.70
N MET A 525 1.11 -8.00 -23.42
CA MET A 525 0.91 -6.92 -22.49
C MET A 525 2.21 -6.17 -22.17
N MET A 526 3.29 -6.88 -21.90
CA MET A 526 4.60 -6.27 -21.67
C MET A 526 5.08 -5.49 -22.92
N LEU A 527 4.83 -6.00 -24.12
CA LEU A 527 5.07 -5.28 -25.36
C LEU A 527 4.19 -4.03 -25.49
N ARG A 528 2.93 -4.09 -25.05
CA ARG A 528 2.03 -2.92 -25.01
C ARG A 528 2.53 -1.86 -24.04
N VAL A 529 2.93 -2.22 -22.83
CA VAL A 529 3.51 -1.29 -21.83
C VAL A 529 4.81 -0.68 -22.35
N ALA A 530 5.64 -1.45 -23.06
CA ALA A 530 6.86 -0.98 -23.71
C ALA A 530 6.59 -0.09 -24.96
N GLY A 531 5.34 0.06 -25.37
CA GLY A 531 4.97 0.81 -26.58
C GLY A 531 5.46 0.16 -27.87
N LEU A 532 5.63 -1.18 -27.86
CA LEU A 532 6.14 -1.97 -28.99
C LEU A 532 5.02 -2.75 -29.70
N GLN A 533 3.76 -2.45 -29.44
CA GLN A 533 2.62 -3.14 -30.03
C GLN A 533 2.53 -2.86 -31.53
N ASP A 534 2.61 -3.90 -32.34
CA ASP A 534 2.52 -3.82 -33.79
C ASP A 534 1.10 -3.47 -34.24
N ASN A 535 0.92 -2.27 -34.79
CA ASN A 535 -0.29 -1.95 -35.52
C ASN A 535 -0.26 -2.41 -36.99
N ASN A 536 0.76 -3.17 -37.44
CA ASN A 536 0.82 -3.64 -38.83
C ASN A 536 1.66 -4.92 -39.00
N THR A 537 1.03 -5.94 -39.51
CA THR A 537 1.56 -7.31 -39.70
C THR A 537 2.55 -7.48 -40.84
N ASN A 538 3.08 -6.41 -41.48
CA ASN A 538 3.84 -6.55 -42.70
C ASN A 538 5.19 -5.86 -42.79
N ASN A 539 5.76 -5.32 -41.73
CA ASN A 539 7.13 -4.78 -41.81
C ASN A 539 7.95 -5.30 -40.63
N LYS A 540 9.07 -5.95 -40.92
CA LYS A 540 10.16 -6.26 -39.98
C LYS A 540 10.74 -4.91 -39.51
N ASN A 541 10.11 -4.28 -38.51
CA ASN A 541 10.31 -2.88 -38.25
C ASN A 541 11.26 -2.64 -37.09
N GLU A 542 12.25 -1.84 -37.43
CA GLU A 542 13.03 -1.01 -36.53
C GLU A 542 12.15 -0.37 -35.46
N VAL A 543 12.53 -0.51 -34.21
CA VAL A 543 11.99 0.33 -33.13
C VAL A 543 12.43 1.75 -33.45
N ASP A 544 11.51 2.57 -33.91
CA ASP A 544 11.77 3.98 -34.18
C ASP A 544 11.98 4.67 -32.84
N LEU A 545 13.23 5.00 -32.54
CA LEU A 545 13.61 5.71 -31.32
C LEU A 545 13.70 7.19 -31.64
N SER A 546 12.84 7.95 -31.02
CA SER A 546 12.90 9.42 -31.06
C SER A 546 13.87 9.97 -30.01
N GLU A 547 14.32 11.22 -30.18
CA GLU A 547 15.08 11.89 -29.11
C GLU A 547 14.27 12.06 -27.81
N GLU A 548 12.96 12.08 -27.92
CA GLU A 548 12.02 12.17 -26.78
C GLU A 548 12.07 10.92 -25.89
N ASP A 549 12.37 9.75 -26.47
CA ASP A 549 12.50 8.50 -25.70
C ASP A 549 13.69 8.52 -24.71
N GLY A 550 14.68 9.39 -24.97
CA GLY A 550 15.83 9.59 -24.08
C GLY A 550 15.63 10.65 -23.00
N ILE A 551 14.50 11.33 -22.98
CA ILE A 551 14.22 12.42 -22.04
C ILE A 551 13.47 11.87 -20.79
N LEU A 552 13.83 12.39 -19.62
CA LEU A 552 13.13 12.07 -18.37
C LEU A 552 11.70 12.62 -18.38
N SER A 553 10.72 11.73 -18.19
CA SER A 553 9.31 12.06 -18.05
C SER A 553 8.87 11.93 -16.60
N VAL A 554 8.40 13.01 -16.00
CA VAL A 554 7.80 12.98 -14.66
C VAL A 554 6.54 12.11 -14.63
N ALA A 555 5.83 11.97 -15.77
CA ALA A 555 4.68 11.10 -15.90
C ALA A 555 5.04 9.62 -15.69
N TYR A 556 6.17 9.16 -16.25
CA TYR A 556 6.65 7.79 -16.02
C TYR A 556 6.98 7.54 -14.55
N ALA A 557 7.67 8.48 -13.90
CA ALA A 557 7.96 8.38 -12.49
C ALA A 557 6.69 8.31 -11.63
N LYS A 558 5.66 9.10 -11.94
CA LYS A 558 4.36 9.03 -11.25
C LYS A 558 3.69 7.67 -11.44
N ARG A 559 3.66 7.13 -12.67
CA ARG A 559 3.12 5.78 -12.92
C ARG A 559 3.85 4.72 -12.10
N MET A 560 5.19 4.76 -12.07
CA MET A 560 5.98 3.82 -11.26
C MET A 560 5.63 3.90 -9.76
N ILE A 561 5.43 5.11 -9.24
CA ILE A 561 5.04 5.31 -7.83
C ILE A 561 3.60 4.81 -7.56
N ILE A 562 2.66 5.02 -8.49
CA ILE A 562 1.28 4.54 -8.35
C ILE A 562 1.26 3.00 -8.32
N TRP A 563 1.96 2.35 -9.24
CA TRP A 563 2.07 0.89 -9.27
C TRP A 563 2.73 0.34 -8.00
N LEU A 564 3.77 1.03 -7.51
CA LEU A 564 4.39 0.66 -6.24
C LEU A 564 3.44 0.83 -5.05
N ALA A 565 2.68 1.92 -5.02
CA ALA A 565 1.72 2.17 -3.93
C ALA A 565 0.62 1.10 -3.89
N GLU A 566 0.14 0.66 -5.05
CA GLU A 566 -0.80 -0.45 -5.15
C GLU A 566 -0.17 -1.77 -4.65
N SER A 567 1.07 -2.07 -5.05
CA SER A 567 1.80 -3.24 -4.57
C SER A 567 2.03 -3.19 -3.05
N VAL A 568 2.43 -2.04 -2.50
CA VAL A 568 2.59 -1.85 -1.06
C VAL A 568 1.26 -2.09 -0.32
N ARG A 569 0.16 -1.56 -0.85
CA ARG A 569 -1.18 -1.80 -0.27
C ARG A 569 -1.50 -3.29 -0.23
N ARG A 570 -1.34 -4.00 -1.35
CA ARG A 570 -1.56 -5.45 -1.39
C ARG A 570 -0.65 -6.20 -0.42
N THR A 571 0.63 -5.81 -0.35
CA THR A 571 1.59 -6.43 0.57
C THR A 571 1.19 -6.25 2.04
N LEU A 572 0.64 -5.09 2.42
CA LEU A 572 0.14 -4.83 3.77
C LEU A 572 -1.08 -5.68 4.13
N GLU A 573 -1.99 -5.86 3.19
CA GLU A 573 -3.24 -6.60 3.40
C GLU A 573 -3.01 -8.12 3.32
N MET A 574 -2.01 -8.57 2.55
CA MET A 574 -1.71 -10.01 2.36
C MET A 574 -0.63 -10.53 3.33
N GLY A 575 0.31 -9.69 3.74
CA GLY A 575 1.44 -10.06 4.58
C GLY A 575 1.14 -10.04 6.07
N SER A 576 2.07 -10.57 6.88
CA SER A 576 2.02 -10.44 8.32
C SER A 576 2.68 -9.14 8.78
N ALA A 577 2.15 -8.52 9.83
CA ALA A 577 2.68 -7.28 10.38
C ALA A 577 4.17 -7.39 10.83
N SER A 578 4.63 -8.60 11.18
CA SER A 578 6.01 -8.85 11.58
C SER A 578 7.01 -8.81 10.42
N GLU A 579 6.59 -9.21 9.21
CA GLU A 579 7.44 -9.24 8.01
C GLU A 579 7.35 -7.94 7.19
N THR A 580 6.31 -7.14 7.39
CA THR A 580 6.10 -5.86 6.68
C THR A 580 7.37 -5.00 6.54
N PRO A 581 8.21 -4.79 7.57
CA PRO A 581 9.41 -3.98 7.41
C PRO A 581 10.42 -4.55 6.40
N LYS A 582 10.53 -5.88 6.33
CA LYS A 582 11.43 -6.56 5.38
C LYS A 582 10.88 -6.46 3.96
N ASP A 583 9.59 -6.70 3.80
CA ASP A 583 8.91 -6.67 2.52
C ASP A 583 8.97 -5.27 1.89
N VAL A 584 8.69 -4.24 2.69
CA VAL A 584 8.79 -2.85 2.26
C VAL A 584 10.23 -2.47 1.91
N ASN A 585 11.24 -3.02 2.59
CA ASN A 585 12.64 -2.81 2.22
C ASN A 585 13.00 -3.45 0.87
N VAL A 586 12.43 -4.61 0.53
CA VAL A 586 12.59 -5.22 -0.80
C VAL A 586 12.03 -4.30 -1.88
N LEU A 587 10.83 -3.76 -1.67
CA LEU A 587 10.18 -2.83 -2.59
C LEU A 587 10.95 -1.50 -2.70
N LEU A 588 11.51 -1.00 -1.60
CA LEU A 588 12.39 0.17 -1.60
C LEU A 588 13.61 -0.05 -2.49
N ASN A 589 14.30 -1.19 -2.34
CA ASN A 589 15.47 -1.51 -3.14
C ASN A 589 15.14 -1.56 -4.64
N LEU A 590 13.98 -2.13 -5.01
CA LEU A 590 13.51 -2.12 -6.39
C LEU A 590 13.28 -0.70 -6.91
N LEU A 591 12.62 0.16 -6.11
CA LEU A 591 12.39 1.56 -6.46
C LEU A 591 13.70 2.32 -6.67
N LEU A 592 14.65 2.19 -5.74
CA LEU A 592 15.95 2.86 -5.83
C LEU A 592 16.76 2.38 -7.04
N THR A 593 16.69 1.09 -7.36
CA THR A 593 17.36 0.55 -8.55
C THR A 593 16.70 1.03 -9.83
N SER A 594 15.41 0.86 -9.97
CA SER A 594 14.72 1.14 -11.24
C SER A 594 14.54 2.63 -11.50
N MET A 595 14.01 3.38 -10.51
CA MET A 595 13.77 4.81 -10.68
C MET A 595 15.04 5.64 -10.39
N GLY A 596 15.79 5.30 -9.36
CA GLY A 596 17.02 6.02 -9.01
C GLY A 596 18.13 5.75 -10.00
N GLN A 597 18.64 4.53 -10.07
CA GLN A 597 19.84 4.21 -10.85
C GLN A 597 19.54 4.08 -12.35
N VAL A 598 18.57 3.26 -12.75
CA VAL A 598 18.30 2.98 -14.16
C VAL A 598 17.68 4.19 -14.85
N TYR A 599 16.79 4.92 -14.22
CA TYR A 599 16.10 6.03 -14.85
C TYR A 599 16.81 7.37 -14.62
N VAL A 600 16.88 7.88 -13.39
CA VAL A 600 17.42 9.22 -13.09
C VAL A 600 18.93 9.30 -13.29
N GLU A 601 19.70 8.39 -12.72
CA GLU A 601 21.16 8.47 -12.79
C GLU A 601 21.68 8.24 -14.20
N THR A 602 21.05 7.37 -15.00
CA THR A 602 21.43 7.15 -16.39
C THR A 602 21.24 8.41 -17.24
N ALA A 603 20.14 9.16 -17.03
CA ALA A 603 19.94 10.43 -17.73
C ALA A 603 20.96 11.50 -17.33
N LEU A 604 21.30 11.58 -16.05
CA LEU A 604 22.31 12.51 -15.56
C LEU A 604 23.72 12.14 -16.04
N ASP A 605 24.06 10.85 -16.11
CA ASP A 605 25.29 10.38 -16.70
C ASP A 605 25.38 10.75 -18.18
N ALA A 606 24.29 10.56 -18.93
CA ALA A 606 24.22 10.96 -20.33
C ALA A 606 24.36 12.48 -20.51
N ALA A 607 23.78 13.28 -19.61
CA ALA A 607 23.94 14.74 -19.60
C ALA A 607 25.40 15.15 -19.28
N LEU A 608 26.04 14.44 -18.35
CA LEU A 608 27.46 14.68 -18.01
C LEU A 608 28.38 14.31 -19.20
N ASP A 609 28.13 13.17 -19.83
CA ASP A 609 28.87 12.74 -21.02
C ASP A 609 28.70 13.74 -22.17
N ALA A 610 27.47 14.25 -22.36
CA ALA A 610 27.19 15.31 -23.34
C ALA A 610 27.95 16.59 -23.00
N ALA A 611 27.91 17.04 -21.73
CA ALA A 611 28.65 18.22 -21.30
C ALA A 611 30.18 18.08 -21.52
N THR A 612 30.77 16.97 -21.07
CA THR A 612 32.20 16.72 -21.19
C THR A 612 32.65 16.59 -22.64
N SER A 613 31.81 16.06 -23.54
CA SER A 613 32.10 16.01 -24.97
C SER A 613 32.23 17.40 -25.60
N GLN A 614 31.57 18.42 -25.07
CA GLN A 614 31.56 19.80 -25.54
C GLN A 614 32.76 20.60 -25.01
N GLU A 615 33.56 20.11 -24.07
CA GLU A 615 34.67 20.85 -23.43
C GLU A 615 35.70 21.35 -24.46
N ASN A 616 35.91 20.54 -25.51
CA ASN A 616 36.89 20.88 -26.56
C ASN A 616 36.24 21.26 -27.92
N ALA A 617 34.91 21.54 -27.93
CA ALA A 617 34.23 21.89 -29.17
C ALA A 617 34.83 23.11 -29.84
N LYS A 618 35.10 23.03 -31.14
CA LYS A 618 35.60 24.15 -31.96
C LYS A 618 34.51 25.14 -32.34
N THR A 619 33.28 24.67 -32.41
CA THR A 619 32.05 25.44 -32.66
C THR A 619 31.41 25.83 -31.35
N GLU A 620 30.36 26.58 -31.41
CA GLU A 620 29.54 26.92 -30.24
C GLU A 620 28.99 25.64 -29.56
N PRO A 621 29.24 25.47 -28.24
CA PRO A 621 28.82 24.25 -27.55
C PRO A 621 27.29 24.09 -27.51
N ASP A 622 26.81 22.86 -27.68
CA ASP A 622 25.42 22.52 -27.53
C ASP A 622 25.11 22.24 -26.02
N MET A 623 24.17 22.97 -25.47
CA MET A 623 23.73 22.89 -24.07
C MET A 623 22.33 22.27 -23.93
N SER A 624 21.84 21.57 -24.98
CA SER A 624 20.49 20.98 -25.01
C SER A 624 20.23 19.94 -23.94
N TYR A 625 21.25 19.44 -23.27
CA TYR A 625 21.16 18.49 -22.15
C TYR A 625 20.75 19.14 -20.81
N LEU A 626 20.89 20.45 -20.63
CA LEU A 626 20.59 21.14 -19.38
C LEU A 626 19.15 20.97 -18.89
N PRO A 627 18.12 21.10 -19.73
CA PRO A 627 16.74 20.95 -19.30
C PRO A 627 16.41 19.59 -18.66
N SER A 628 17.23 18.54 -18.86
CA SER A 628 17.05 17.23 -18.24
C SER A 628 17.25 17.21 -16.72
N ILE A 629 17.93 18.23 -16.16
CA ILE A 629 18.22 18.33 -14.73
C ILE A 629 16.95 18.54 -13.92
N ARG A 630 16.07 19.43 -14.33
CA ARG A 630 14.82 19.74 -13.59
C ARG A 630 13.91 18.52 -13.43
N PRO A 631 13.60 17.74 -14.48
CA PRO A 631 12.90 16.47 -14.32
C PRO A 631 13.62 15.49 -13.38
N ALA A 632 14.96 15.37 -13.46
CA ALA A 632 15.73 14.49 -12.58
C ALA A 632 15.56 14.86 -11.10
N VAL A 633 15.69 16.13 -10.76
CA VAL A 633 15.48 16.63 -9.39
C VAL A 633 14.02 16.45 -8.95
N THR A 634 13.08 16.73 -9.84
CA THR A 634 11.65 16.56 -9.55
C THR A 634 11.30 15.11 -9.25
N ILE A 635 11.78 14.17 -10.07
CA ILE A 635 11.57 12.73 -9.88
C ILE A 635 12.20 12.26 -8.57
N THR A 636 13.44 12.70 -8.28
CA THR A 636 14.12 12.35 -7.02
C THR A 636 13.36 12.89 -5.80
N ASN A 637 12.79 14.09 -5.88
CA ASN A 637 11.97 14.64 -4.81
C ASN A 637 10.66 13.86 -4.61
N ILE A 638 9.99 13.47 -5.69
CA ILE A 638 8.78 12.63 -5.63
C ILE A 638 9.13 11.28 -4.99
N MET A 639 10.20 10.65 -5.44
CA MET A 639 10.71 9.38 -4.92
C MET A 639 11.03 9.49 -3.41
N SER A 640 11.84 10.48 -3.02
CA SER A 640 12.24 10.71 -1.64
C SER A 640 11.04 11.00 -0.74
N ARG A 641 10.06 11.78 -1.22
CA ARG A 641 8.83 12.05 -0.49
C ARG A 641 8.02 10.78 -0.27
N PHE A 642 7.83 9.96 -1.29
CA PHE A 642 7.12 8.69 -1.14
C PHE A 642 7.82 7.75 -0.17
N ILE A 643 9.15 7.62 -0.26
CA ILE A 643 9.95 6.81 0.66
C ILE A 643 9.75 7.28 2.10
N THR A 644 9.86 8.58 2.37
CA THR A 644 9.79 9.12 3.73
C THR A 644 8.38 9.10 4.31
N THR A 645 7.36 9.35 3.49
CA THR A 645 5.97 9.45 3.97
C THR A 645 5.25 8.11 4.05
N VAL A 646 5.64 7.14 3.22
CA VAL A 646 4.99 5.82 3.13
C VAL A 646 5.92 4.72 3.60
N LEU A 647 7.01 4.44 2.87
CA LEU A 647 7.80 3.22 3.09
C LEU A 647 8.50 3.21 4.46
N ILE A 648 9.13 4.30 4.86
CA ILE A 648 9.84 4.38 6.16
C ILE A 648 8.86 4.28 7.33
N ARG A 649 7.66 4.84 7.21
CA ARG A 649 6.64 4.71 8.27
C ARG A 649 6.18 3.27 8.46
N LEU A 650 6.04 2.52 7.38
CA LEU A 650 5.67 1.10 7.46
C LEU A 650 6.75 0.23 8.10
N ALA A 651 8.00 0.70 8.16
CA ALA A 651 9.11 0.02 8.82
C ALA A 651 9.33 0.44 10.28
N GLU A 652 8.44 1.22 10.90
CA GLU A 652 8.60 1.73 12.27
C GLU A 652 8.72 0.63 13.32
N SER A 653 8.10 -0.51 13.11
CA SER A 653 8.17 -1.66 14.02
C SER A 653 9.58 -2.28 14.11
N ASN A 654 10.44 -2.09 13.09
CA ASN A 654 11.79 -2.62 13.07
C ASN A 654 12.82 -1.50 12.87
N THR A 655 13.41 -1.01 13.97
CA THR A 655 14.33 0.11 13.96
C THR A 655 15.61 -0.14 13.16
N THR A 656 16.06 -1.39 13.03
CA THR A 656 17.26 -1.75 12.25
C THR A 656 16.98 -1.63 10.76
N VAL A 657 15.89 -2.19 10.28
CA VAL A 657 15.45 -2.10 8.88
C VAL A 657 15.17 -0.65 8.53
N ARG A 658 14.44 0.07 9.37
CA ARG A 658 14.14 1.49 9.18
C ARG A 658 15.39 2.34 8.98
N ARG A 659 16.41 2.19 9.85
CA ARG A 659 17.68 2.92 9.72
C ARG A 659 18.42 2.56 8.43
N SER A 660 18.37 1.29 8.02
CA SER A 660 18.95 0.87 6.74
C SER A 660 18.25 1.54 5.58
N MET A 661 16.92 1.58 5.59
CA MET A 661 16.12 2.24 4.55
C MET A 661 16.38 3.75 4.47
N GLU A 662 16.46 4.42 5.64
CA GLU A 662 16.82 5.84 5.72
C GLU A 662 18.22 6.11 5.12
N ALA A 663 19.20 5.27 5.42
CA ALA A 663 20.56 5.38 4.88
C ALA A 663 20.57 5.16 3.36
N GLN A 664 19.88 4.14 2.85
CA GLN A 664 19.78 3.86 1.42
C GLN A 664 19.09 5.01 0.66
N ALA A 665 17.98 5.53 1.17
CA ALA A 665 17.26 6.66 0.59
C ALA A 665 18.15 7.91 0.54
N LYS A 666 18.86 8.20 1.63
CA LYS A 666 19.82 9.32 1.70
C LYS A 666 20.93 9.17 0.67
N THR A 667 21.51 7.97 0.56
CA THR A 667 22.57 7.69 -0.41
C THR A 667 22.10 7.91 -1.85
N ALA A 668 20.87 7.51 -2.19
CA ALA A 668 20.30 7.72 -3.52
C ALA A 668 20.08 9.21 -3.83
N VAL A 669 19.59 9.99 -2.88
CA VAL A 669 19.44 11.45 -3.04
C VAL A 669 20.82 12.10 -3.23
N GLU A 670 21.79 11.77 -2.38
CA GLU A 670 23.18 12.29 -2.48
C GLU A 670 23.85 11.89 -3.81
N ALA A 671 23.53 10.71 -4.36
CA ALA A 671 24.03 10.30 -5.67
C ALA A 671 23.47 11.20 -6.79
N THR A 672 22.18 11.48 -6.78
CA THR A 672 21.54 12.40 -7.72
C THR A 672 22.10 13.82 -7.58
N GLU A 673 22.25 14.32 -6.35
CA GLU A 673 22.84 15.65 -6.09
C GLU A 673 24.27 15.75 -6.61
N ARG A 674 25.10 14.75 -6.35
CA ARG A 674 26.49 14.72 -6.85
C ARG A 674 26.56 14.75 -8.37
N LYS A 675 25.72 13.95 -9.05
CA LYS A 675 25.67 13.92 -10.52
C LYS A 675 25.13 15.23 -11.08
N THR A 676 24.08 15.79 -10.51
CA THR A 676 23.55 17.11 -10.89
C THR A 676 24.62 18.20 -10.76
N ASN A 677 25.33 18.23 -9.63
CA ASN A 677 26.41 19.18 -9.41
C ASN A 677 27.57 18.97 -10.39
N ALA A 678 27.87 17.72 -10.76
CA ALA A 678 28.90 17.42 -11.78
C ALA A 678 28.49 17.93 -13.15
N VAL A 679 27.24 17.77 -13.57
CA VAL A 679 26.71 18.30 -14.84
C VAL A 679 26.77 19.82 -14.84
N MET A 680 26.33 20.48 -13.78
CA MET A 680 26.32 21.94 -13.67
C MET A 680 27.77 22.49 -13.69
N LYS A 681 28.69 21.84 -12.99
CA LYS A 681 30.11 22.23 -13.01
C LYS A 681 30.73 22.04 -14.39
N SER A 682 30.53 20.89 -15.03
CA SER A 682 31.02 20.65 -16.38
C SER A 682 30.45 21.66 -17.38
N THR A 683 29.18 22.02 -17.24
CA THR A 683 28.53 23.07 -18.04
C THR A 683 29.21 24.42 -17.85
N MET A 684 29.53 24.79 -16.62
CA MET A 684 30.26 26.02 -16.30
C MET A 684 31.64 26.02 -16.94
N ASP A 685 32.37 24.92 -16.79
CA ASP A 685 33.70 24.78 -17.37
C ASP A 685 33.69 24.89 -18.92
N VAL A 686 32.72 24.25 -19.56
CA VAL A 686 32.47 24.34 -21.01
C VAL A 686 32.19 25.78 -21.44
N ALA A 687 31.30 26.47 -20.73
CA ALA A 687 30.93 27.85 -21.03
C ALA A 687 32.13 28.80 -20.87
N VAL A 688 32.83 28.69 -19.77
CA VAL A 688 34.03 29.51 -19.49
C VAL A 688 35.16 29.26 -20.52
N ASN A 689 35.42 27.99 -20.87
CA ASN A 689 36.39 27.61 -21.85
C ASN A 689 36.06 28.14 -23.25
N TRP A 690 34.79 28.09 -23.65
CA TRP A 690 34.37 28.63 -24.95
C TRP A 690 34.50 30.15 -24.98
N VAL A 691 34.05 30.85 -23.90
CA VAL A 691 34.23 32.31 -23.79
C VAL A 691 35.72 32.67 -23.89
N GLY A 692 36.56 31.95 -23.17
CA GLY A 692 38.03 32.19 -23.22
C GLY A 692 38.64 32.00 -24.63
N ARG A 693 38.20 30.97 -25.35
CA ARG A 693 38.62 30.73 -26.74
C ARG A 693 38.12 31.78 -27.72
N THR A 694 36.85 32.20 -27.56
CA THR A 694 36.25 33.25 -28.38
C THR A 694 36.92 34.59 -28.11
N LEU A 695 37.21 34.94 -26.85
CA LEU A 695 38.01 36.12 -26.53
C LEU A 695 39.42 36.08 -27.17
N ALA A 696 40.05 34.91 -27.23
CA ALA A 696 41.36 34.79 -27.87
C ALA A 696 41.37 35.07 -29.38
N GLN A 697 40.19 35.02 -30.04
CA GLN A 697 40.00 35.34 -31.46
C GLN A 697 39.81 36.83 -31.72
N GLN A 698 39.72 37.67 -30.67
CA GLN A 698 39.53 39.12 -30.78
C GLN A 698 40.63 39.73 -31.64
N LYS A 699 40.20 40.55 -32.60
CA LYS A 699 41.17 41.23 -33.49
C LYS A 699 41.84 42.42 -32.77
N LYS A 700 43.12 42.56 -32.95
CA LYS A 700 43.86 43.67 -32.36
C LYS A 700 43.40 45.06 -32.83
N LEU A 701 42.81 45.12 -34.03
CA LEU A 701 42.31 46.38 -34.63
C LEU A 701 40.94 46.80 -34.05
N ASP A 702 40.20 45.93 -33.38
CA ASP A 702 38.89 46.24 -32.79
C ASP A 702 39.00 47.37 -31.73
N PHE A 703 40.13 47.43 -30.98
CA PHE A 703 40.38 48.44 -29.96
C PHE A 703 41.46 49.45 -30.36
N ARG A 704 42.02 49.31 -31.56
CA ARG A 704 42.96 50.23 -32.16
C ARG A 704 42.66 50.40 -33.65
N PRO A 705 41.47 50.98 -34.00
CA PRO A 705 41.09 51.22 -35.37
C PRO A 705 42.10 52.22 -36.04
N LYS A 706 42.33 52.08 -37.37
CA LYS A 706 43.02 53.03 -38.16
C LYS A 706 42.07 54.14 -38.64
N ASP A 707 42.58 55.33 -38.89
CA ASP A 707 41.78 56.51 -39.22
C ASP A 707 40.89 56.36 -40.48
N ASP A 708 41.24 55.46 -41.39
CA ASP A 708 40.49 55.19 -42.63
C ASP A 708 39.18 54.42 -42.44
N ASN A 709 38.93 53.88 -41.23
CA ASN A 709 37.73 53.05 -40.93
C ASN A 709 36.84 53.65 -39.85
N LEU A 710 36.93 54.90 -39.53
CA LEU A 710 36.20 55.54 -38.43
C LEU A 710 34.68 55.48 -38.59
N GLU A 711 34.14 55.70 -39.80
CA GLU A 711 32.69 55.74 -40.08
C GLU A 711 32.03 54.39 -39.74
N GLY A 712 32.60 53.27 -40.20
CA GLY A 712 32.03 51.94 -39.91
C GLY A 712 32.13 51.51 -38.44
N LEU A 713 33.05 52.07 -37.67
CA LEU A 713 33.24 51.71 -36.26
C LEU A 713 32.36 52.58 -35.33
N VAL A 714 32.06 53.81 -35.75
CA VAL A 714 31.08 54.66 -34.99
C VAL A 714 29.68 54.08 -35.05
N ASP A 715 29.31 53.47 -36.18
CA ASP A 715 28.03 52.85 -36.40
C ASP A 715 27.93 51.43 -35.74
N ALA A 716 29.04 50.74 -35.51
CA ALA A 716 29.07 49.45 -34.86
C ALA A 716 28.70 49.59 -33.37
N LEU A 717 27.66 48.89 -32.97
CA LEU A 717 27.20 48.87 -31.56
C LEU A 717 28.20 48.13 -30.66
N GLN A 718 28.74 46.98 -31.09
CA GLN A 718 29.69 46.11 -30.36
C GLN A 718 30.62 45.40 -31.34
N THR A 719 31.70 44.85 -30.83
CA THR A 719 32.55 43.94 -31.57
C THR A 719 31.86 42.60 -31.87
N SER A 720 32.24 41.93 -32.95
CA SER A 720 31.65 40.63 -33.33
C SER A 720 31.91 39.57 -32.25
N THR A 721 33.04 39.66 -31.55
CA THR A 721 33.44 38.81 -30.41
C THR A 721 32.51 39.03 -29.21
N CYS A 722 32.22 40.29 -28.86
CA CYS A 722 31.33 40.65 -27.80
C CYS A 722 29.89 40.13 -28.10
N GLN A 723 29.41 40.36 -29.32
CA GLN A 723 28.09 39.93 -29.71
C GLN A 723 27.93 38.40 -29.64
N ALA A 724 28.90 37.64 -30.16
CA ALA A 724 28.90 36.18 -30.08
C ALA A 724 28.88 35.67 -28.63
N ILE A 725 29.73 36.23 -27.76
CA ILE A 725 29.81 35.84 -26.35
C ILE A 725 28.49 36.18 -25.62
N CYS A 726 27.96 37.39 -25.80
CA CYS A 726 26.71 37.78 -25.11
C CYS A 726 25.52 36.94 -25.57
N THR A 727 25.39 36.63 -26.85
CA THR A 727 24.34 35.76 -27.39
C THR A 727 24.43 34.36 -26.80
N PHE A 728 25.64 33.79 -26.76
CA PHE A 728 25.87 32.49 -26.15
C PHE A 728 25.54 32.48 -24.64
N LEU A 729 26.07 33.45 -23.90
CA LEU A 729 25.84 33.55 -22.43
C LEU A 729 24.36 33.73 -22.10
N SER A 730 23.63 34.55 -22.86
CA SER A 730 22.19 34.71 -22.69
C SER A 730 21.43 33.37 -22.91
N ARG A 731 21.84 32.58 -23.89
CA ARG A 731 21.28 31.23 -24.11
C ARG A 731 21.62 30.28 -22.99
N VAL A 732 22.88 30.26 -22.47
CA VAL A 732 23.27 29.43 -21.33
C VAL A 732 22.45 29.80 -20.10
N ALA A 733 22.28 31.09 -19.81
CA ALA A 733 21.47 31.57 -18.68
C ALA A 733 20.01 31.16 -18.80
N SER A 734 19.43 31.25 -20.01
CA SER A 734 18.05 30.81 -20.26
C SER A 734 17.87 29.31 -20.04
N LEU A 735 18.80 28.47 -20.56
CA LEU A 735 18.77 27.03 -20.37
C LEU A 735 19.03 26.63 -18.90
N ALA A 736 19.93 27.33 -18.22
CA ALA A 736 20.15 27.12 -16.79
C ALA A 736 18.91 27.45 -15.96
N GLY A 737 18.15 28.50 -16.29
CA GLY A 737 16.88 28.82 -15.67
C GLY A 737 15.78 27.77 -15.91
N GLN A 738 15.84 27.02 -17.02
CA GLN A 738 14.99 25.85 -17.25
C GLN A 738 15.45 24.63 -16.44
N ALA A 739 16.73 24.50 -16.18
CA ALA A 739 17.33 23.37 -15.49
C ALA A 739 17.18 23.46 -13.95
N VAL A 740 17.48 24.62 -13.38
CA VAL A 740 17.48 24.88 -11.93
C VAL A 740 16.76 26.18 -11.64
N ASP A 741 16.35 26.38 -10.39
CA ASP A 741 15.65 27.58 -9.91
C ASP A 741 16.12 28.01 -8.53
N GLY A 742 15.60 29.13 -8.05
CA GLY A 742 15.85 29.66 -6.72
C GLY A 742 17.34 29.90 -6.44
N HIS A 743 17.76 29.52 -5.25
CA HIS A 743 19.14 29.74 -4.80
C HIS A 743 20.20 29.02 -5.62
N ASN A 744 19.88 27.83 -6.15
CA ASN A 744 20.83 27.09 -7.01
C ASN A 744 21.12 27.81 -8.33
N LEU A 745 20.12 28.43 -8.92
CA LEU A 745 20.29 29.27 -10.10
C LEU A 745 21.09 30.50 -9.78
N GLU A 746 20.84 31.16 -8.64
CA GLU A 746 21.57 32.33 -8.15
C GLU A 746 23.05 31.99 -7.96
N VAL A 747 23.38 30.86 -7.33
CA VAL A 747 24.76 30.39 -7.14
C VAL A 747 25.44 30.13 -8.49
N PHE A 748 24.80 29.33 -9.37
CA PHE A 748 25.37 29.03 -10.69
C PHE A 748 25.62 30.29 -11.52
N SER A 749 24.63 31.17 -11.60
CA SER A 749 24.72 32.43 -12.35
C SER A 749 25.80 33.33 -11.80
N SER A 750 25.94 33.40 -10.48
CA SER A 750 26.95 34.20 -9.81
C SER A 750 28.38 33.66 -10.05
N GLU A 751 28.55 32.33 -9.96
CA GLU A 751 29.89 31.73 -10.25
C GLU A 751 30.28 31.85 -11.71
N LEU A 752 29.31 31.70 -12.65
CA LEU A 752 29.51 31.92 -14.07
C LEU A 752 29.90 33.38 -14.34
N ALA A 753 29.18 34.36 -13.76
CA ALA A 753 29.43 35.78 -13.91
C ALA A 753 30.83 36.15 -13.39
N LEU A 754 31.24 35.63 -12.22
CA LEU A 754 32.58 35.85 -11.66
C LEU A 754 33.69 35.27 -12.57
N SER A 755 33.45 34.09 -13.14
CA SER A 755 34.41 33.44 -14.06
C SER A 755 34.53 34.22 -15.36
N VAL A 756 33.42 34.66 -15.93
CA VAL A 756 33.39 35.51 -17.14
C VAL A 756 34.02 36.86 -16.84
N HIS A 757 33.67 37.51 -15.72
CA HIS A 757 34.31 38.76 -15.27
C HIS A 757 35.84 38.63 -15.22
N ARG A 758 36.35 37.58 -14.61
CA ARG A 758 37.80 37.33 -14.52
C ARG A 758 38.45 37.20 -15.92
N LEU A 759 37.80 36.45 -16.83
CA LEU A 759 38.27 36.31 -18.20
C LEU A 759 38.30 37.64 -18.93
N LEU A 760 37.26 38.45 -18.86
CA LEU A 760 37.14 39.77 -19.45
C LEU A 760 38.18 40.71 -18.89
N PHE A 761 38.35 40.71 -17.58
CA PHE A 761 39.33 41.53 -16.86
C PHE A 761 40.76 41.29 -17.33
N GLU A 762 41.17 40.03 -17.42
CA GLU A 762 42.49 39.64 -17.93
C GLU A 762 42.62 39.82 -19.46
N HIS A 763 41.53 39.70 -20.20
CA HIS A 763 41.51 39.88 -21.64
C HIS A 763 41.80 41.36 -21.99
N LEU A 764 41.13 42.29 -21.34
CA LEU A 764 41.26 43.72 -21.60
C LEU A 764 42.69 44.24 -21.30
N LYS A 765 43.42 43.60 -20.40
CA LYS A 765 44.86 43.91 -20.08
C LYS A 765 45.80 43.59 -21.26
N LYS A 766 45.40 42.85 -22.28
CA LYS A 766 46.24 42.37 -23.39
C LYS A 766 46.26 43.32 -24.57
N PHE A 767 45.28 44.20 -24.71
CA PHE A 767 45.14 45.02 -25.89
C PHE A 767 45.56 46.47 -25.69
N PRO A 768 46.39 47.06 -26.64
CA PRO A 768 46.61 48.50 -26.69
C PRO A 768 45.32 49.17 -27.21
N VAL A 769 44.91 50.27 -26.58
CA VAL A 769 43.64 50.95 -26.86
C VAL A 769 43.92 52.44 -27.20
N ASN A 770 43.49 52.91 -28.39
CA ASN A 770 43.46 54.31 -28.73
C ASN A 770 42.17 54.98 -28.25
N ALA A 771 42.05 56.31 -28.46
CA ALA A 771 40.91 57.06 -27.99
C ALA A 771 39.53 56.56 -28.58
N THR A 772 39.53 56.22 -29.85
CA THR A 772 38.36 55.70 -30.55
C THR A 772 38.06 54.26 -30.13
N GLY A 773 39.14 53.45 -29.96
CA GLY A 773 38.97 52.07 -29.46
C GLY A 773 38.49 52.04 -28.03
N GLY A 774 38.78 53.06 -27.19
CA GLY A 774 38.25 53.22 -25.84
C GLY A 774 36.72 53.29 -25.79
N LEU A 775 36.12 53.93 -26.78
CA LEU A 775 34.64 53.95 -26.93
C LEU A 775 34.10 52.54 -27.24
N MET A 776 34.81 51.78 -28.09
CA MET A 776 34.39 50.41 -28.43
C MET A 776 34.52 49.49 -27.22
N VAL A 777 35.62 49.58 -26.46
CA VAL A 777 35.79 48.84 -25.20
C VAL A 777 34.62 49.15 -24.23
N THR A 778 34.23 50.40 -24.11
CA THR A 778 33.13 50.81 -23.22
C THR A 778 31.79 50.28 -23.71
N LYS A 779 31.52 50.29 -25.03
CA LYS A 779 30.33 49.69 -25.61
C LYS A 779 30.28 48.18 -25.36
N ASP A 780 31.39 47.47 -25.59
CA ASP A 780 31.48 46.03 -25.32
C ASP A 780 31.29 45.71 -23.85
N ILE A 781 31.95 46.43 -22.94
CA ILE A 781 31.77 46.28 -21.50
C ILE A 781 30.31 46.51 -21.07
N ALA A 782 29.70 47.60 -21.58
CA ALA A 782 28.29 47.87 -21.26
C ALA A 782 27.37 46.72 -21.69
N LYS A 783 27.65 46.10 -22.84
CA LYS A 783 26.90 44.94 -23.32
C LYS A 783 27.15 43.71 -22.44
N TYR A 784 28.38 43.41 -22.05
CA TYR A 784 28.69 42.31 -21.15
C TYR A 784 28.02 42.50 -19.78
N VAL A 785 28.13 43.71 -19.21
CA VAL A 785 27.48 44.02 -17.92
C VAL A 785 25.97 43.95 -17.99
N SER A 786 25.35 44.48 -19.08
CA SER A 786 23.90 44.39 -19.25
C SER A 786 23.44 42.95 -19.39
N THR A 787 24.16 42.10 -20.12
CA THR A 787 23.85 40.67 -20.28
C THR A 787 23.92 39.93 -18.97
N MET A 788 24.94 40.19 -18.16
CA MET A 788 25.10 39.53 -16.85
C MET A 788 24.08 40.05 -15.82
N LYS A 789 23.67 41.33 -15.87
CA LYS A 789 22.65 41.89 -15.00
C LYS A 789 21.23 41.33 -15.24
N GLU A 790 20.99 40.75 -16.40
CA GLU A 790 19.72 40.03 -16.67
C GLU A 790 19.61 38.70 -15.91
N TRP A 791 20.72 38.24 -15.32
CA TRP A 791 20.78 36.99 -14.59
C TRP A 791 20.38 37.16 -13.11
N SER A 792 19.99 36.06 -12.45
CA SER A 792 19.78 36.04 -11.00
C SER A 792 21.14 36.04 -10.29
N LEU A 793 21.66 37.21 -9.96
CA LEU A 793 22.96 37.36 -9.30
C LEU A 793 22.80 37.69 -7.81
N THR A 794 23.81 37.30 -7.02
CA THR A 794 23.92 37.82 -5.66
C THR A 794 24.37 39.28 -5.69
N LYS A 795 23.91 40.10 -4.75
CA LYS A 795 24.24 41.55 -4.67
C LYS A 795 25.74 41.82 -4.66
N ASP A 796 26.52 40.92 -4.06
CA ASP A 796 27.97 41.09 -4.00
C ASP A 796 28.62 40.87 -5.38
N VAL A 797 28.12 39.90 -6.16
CA VAL A 797 28.60 39.62 -7.52
C VAL A 797 28.16 40.70 -8.50
N GLU A 798 26.96 41.26 -8.34
CA GLU A 798 26.47 42.38 -9.14
C GLU A 798 27.42 43.58 -9.01
N GLN A 799 27.87 43.91 -7.79
CA GLN A 799 28.87 44.95 -7.54
C GLN A 799 30.22 44.67 -8.21
N ILE A 800 30.66 43.40 -8.21
CA ILE A 800 31.91 42.98 -8.86
C ILE A 800 31.78 43.11 -10.38
N VAL A 801 30.65 42.73 -10.97
CA VAL A 801 30.41 42.88 -12.41
C VAL A 801 30.42 44.35 -12.83
N GLU A 802 29.90 45.25 -11.98
CA GLU A 802 29.93 46.71 -12.21
C GLU A 802 31.32 47.30 -12.26
N LEU A 803 32.33 46.68 -11.64
CA LEU A 803 33.73 47.12 -11.73
C LEU A 803 34.24 47.12 -13.18
N LEU A 804 33.71 46.25 -14.06
CA LEU A 804 34.04 46.32 -15.51
C LEU A 804 33.72 47.66 -16.12
N THR A 805 32.62 48.28 -15.69
CA THR A 805 32.21 49.62 -16.21
C THR A 805 33.23 50.66 -15.78
N GLU A 806 33.79 50.57 -14.55
CA GLU A 806 34.86 51.42 -14.12
C GLU A 806 36.13 51.22 -14.96
N VAL A 807 36.48 49.98 -15.33
CA VAL A 807 37.60 49.69 -16.22
C VAL A 807 37.39 50.32 -17.59
N GLY A 808 36.16 50.26 -18.16
CA GLY A 808 35.84 50.91 -19.44
C GLY A 808 36.10 52.44 -19.42
N TYR A 809 35.72 53.08 -18.32
CA TYR A 809 35.97 54.51 -18.18
C TYR A 809 37.45 54.89 -18.14
N LEU A 810 38.37 54.02 -17.60
CA LEU A 810 39.81 54.29 -17.57
C LEU A 810 40.42 54.51 -18.99
N PHE A 811 39.79 53.96 -20.03
CA PHE A 811 40.25 54.12 -21.39
C PHE A 811 39.77 55.41 -22.07
N ILE A 812 38.77 56.10 -21.51
CA ILE A 812 38.12 57.27 -22.09
C ILE A 812 38.50 58.56 -21.34
N ILE A 813 38.58 58.50 -20.00
CA ILE A 813 38.76 59.67 -19.16
C ILE A 813 40.14 60.35 -19.35
N GLY A 814 40.17 61.68 -19.21
CA GLY A 814 41.37 62.47 -19.32
C GLY A 814 42.35 62.35 -18.15
N PRO A 815 43.59 62.92 -18.24
CA PRO A 815 44.59 62.78 -17.17
C PRO A 815 44.18 63.29 -15.81
N GLU A 816 43.33 64.32 -15.77
CA GLU A 816 42.89 64.92 -14.48
C GLU A 816 41.91 64.00 -13.73
N ALA A 817 40.97 63.49 -14.45
CA ALA A 817 40.04 62.53 -13.90
C ALA A 817 40.72 61.21 -13.47
N LEU A 818 41.79 60.81 -14.23
CA LEU A 818 42.60 59.64 -13.82
C LEU A 818 43.37 59.93 -12.52
N ARG A 819 43.83 61.16 -12.29
CA ARG A 819 44.52 61.57 -11.03
C ARG A 819 43.55 61.53 -9.85
N GLU A 820 42.36 62.03 -10.03
CA GLU A 820 41.33 61.99 -8.98
C GLU A 820 41.00 60.56 -8.59
N ARG A 821 40.76 59.66 -9.57
CA ARG A 821 40.52 58.23 -9.31
C ARG A 821 41.72 57.56 -8.63
N SER A 822 42.95 57.89 -9.04
CA SER A 822 44.17 57.37 -8.41
C SER A 822 44.27 57.79 -6.92
N ARG A 823 43.93 59.05 -6.60
CA ARG A 823 43.87 59.55 -5.19
C ARG A 823 42.80 58.81 -4.36
N ASN A 824 41.61 58.57 -4.95
CA ASN A 824 40.54 57.85 -4.29
C ASN A 824 40.91 56.42 -3.98
N LEU A 825 41.68 55.75 -4.86
CA LEU A 825 42.24 54.41 -4.62
C LEU A 825 43.32 54.45 -3.51
N ALA A 826 44.12 55.51 -3.42
CA ALA A 826 45.15 55.62 -2.39
C ALA A 826 44.53 55.86 -0.99
N SER A 827 43.46 56.65 -0.91
CA SER A 827 42.76 56.94 0.35
C SER A 827 42.01 55.76 0.93
N SER A 828 41.47 54.89 0.04
CA SER A 828 40.76 53.68 0.47
C SER A 828 41.68 52.54 0.94
N SER A 829 42.97 52.55 0.60
CA SER A 829 43.93 51.55 1.05
C SER A 829 44.48 51.85 2.46
N SER A 830 44.29 53.04 3.01
CA SER A 830 44.81 53.42 4.32
C SER A 830 43.83 53.15 5.51
N SER A 831 42.60 52.74 5.23
CA SER A 831 41.58 52.44 6.28
C SER A 831 41.40 50.96 6.61
N GLY A 832 42.22 50.07 6.11
CA GLY A 832 42.03 48.60 6.23
C GLY A 832 43.23 47.84 6.87
N THR A 833 43.90 48.39 7.90
CA THR A 833 44.89 47.60 8.67
C THR A 833 44.53 47.61 10.13
N SER A 834 43.71 46.67 10.59
CA SER A 834 43.88 46.05 11.93
C SER A 834 42.95 44.82 12.04
N GLY A 835 43.53 43.66 12.30
CA GLY A 835 42.86 42.59 12.97
C GLY A 835 42.97 41.19 12.37
N GLY A 836 43.92 40.38 12.86
CA GLY A 836 43.67 39.00 13.15
C GLY A 836 44.08 37.97 12.13
N GLY A 837 45.24 37.39 12.30
CA GLY A 837 45.65 36.11 11.70
C GLY A 837 44.80 34.97 12.23
N GLY A 838 44.39 34.12 11.33
CA GLY A 838 43.72 32.88 11.61
C GLY A 838 43.75 31.99 10.39
N SER A 839 44.67 31.03 10.43
CA SER A 839 44.73 29.95 9.44
C SER A 839 43.48 29.08 9.55
N SER A 840 42.78 28.88 8.47
CA SER A 840 41.98 27.66 8.28
C SER A 840 41.67 27.37 6.80
N SER A 841 41.97 26.17 6.48
CA SER A 841 41.82 25.39 5.27
C SER A 841 40.51 25.56 4.47
N SER A 842 40.71 25.57 3.14
CA SER A 842 39.80 25.08 2.09
C SER A 842 38.31 25.05 2.38
N LYS A 843 37.59 26.09 1.95
CA LYS A 843 36.20 26.04 1.47
C LYS A 843 36.07 26.86 0.21
N GLY A 844 35.46 26.21 -0.83
CA GLY A 844 35.49 26.68 -2.21
C GLY A 844 34.93 28.07 -2.51
N GLY A 845 35.36 28.56 -3.61
CA GLY A 845 34.84 29.58 -4.51
C GLY A 845 34.37 30.91 -3.92
N LEU A 846 33.34 30.92 -3.12
CA LEU A 846 32.66 32.15 -2.68
C LEU A 846 33.36 32.93 -1.60
N ALA A 847 34.28 32.29 -0.84
CA ALA A 847 35.01 32.96 0.23
C ALA A 847 36.18 33.84 -0.28
N ALA A 848 36.69 33.59 -1.49
CA ALA A 848 37.77 34.39 -2.12
C ALA A 848 37.28 35.72 -2.69
N ALA A 849 35.97 35.84 -2.97
CA ALA A 849 35.36 37.03 -3.60
C ALA A 849 35.18 38.23 -2.63
N LYS A 850 35.28 38.02 -1.33
CA LYS A 850 35.06 39.07 -0.31
C LYS A 850 36.12 40.20 -0.27
N GLY A 851 37.22 40.04 -1.00
CA GLY A 851 38.32 41.03 -1.03
C GLY A 851 38.37 42.01 -2.21
N GLU A 852 37.62 41.73 -3.31
CA GLU A 852 37.82 42.42 -4.59
C GLU A 852 36.71 43.42 -4.97
N LYS A 853 35.98 43.99 -4.01
CA LYS A 853 34.92 44.96 -4.28
C LYS A 853 35.40 46.31 -4.83
N LYS A 854 36.70 46.51 -5.02
CA LYS A 854 37.32 47.73 -5.58
C LYS A 854 38.51 47.38 -6.46
N LEU A 855 38.69 48.18 -7.51
CA LEU A 855 39.86 48.08 -8.39
C LEU A 855 41.11 48.24 -7.57
N ASN A 856 42.09 47.32 -7.69
CA ASN A 856 43.35 47.44 -6.97
C ASN A 856 44.33 48.35 -7.74
N LYS A 857 45.37 48.87 -7.07
CA LYS A 857 46.36 49.76 -7.67
C LYS A 857 47.15 49.10 -8.84
N ALA A 858 47.43 47.81 -8.70
CA ALA A 858 48.18 47.07 -9.73
C ALA A 858 47.35 46.94 -11.03
N ASP A 859 46.04 46.64 -10.91
CA ASP A 859 45.15 46.51 -12.06
C ASP A 859 44.87 47.85 -12.70
N PHE A 860 44.63 48.89 -11.90
CA PHE A 860 44.51 50.27 -12.39
C PHE A 860 45.72 50.65 -13.24
N LYS A 861 46.93 50.42 -12.71
CA LYS A 861 48.18 50.66 -13.44
C LYS A 861 48.28 49.86 -14.73
N ALA A 862 47.93 48.59 -14.70
CA ALA A 862 47.94 47.70 -15.84
C ALA A 862 47.01 48.16 -16.98
N PHE A 863 45.77 48.60 -16.67
CA PHE A 863 44.83 49.13 -17.64
C PHE A 863 45.29 50.48 -18.25
N VAL A 864 45.74 51.41 -17.39
CA VAL A 864 46.22 52.70 -17.84
C VAL A 864 47.47 52.57 -18.77
N GLN A 865 48.30 51.58 -18.50
CA GLN A 865 49.51 51.28 -19.35
C GLN A 865 49.14 50.78 -20.74
N ARG A 866 47.88 50.36 -20.98
CA ARG A 866 47.41 49.90 -22.30
C ARG A 866 46.87 51.00 -23.16
N ARG A 867 46.70 52.18 -22.63
CA ARG A 867 46.35 53.38 -23.44
C ARG A 867 47.49 53.77 -24.37
N GLU A 868 47.12 54.15 -25.60
CA GLU A 868 48.08 54.61 -26.57
C GLU A 868 48.75 55.96 -26.17
N ASP A 869 47.99 56.79 -25.45
CA ASP A 869 48.44 58.10 -24.92
C ASP A 869 49.25 58.02 -23.62
N VAL A 870 49.62 56.78 -23.17
CA VAL A 870 50.39 56.52 -21.95
C VAL A 870 51.73 57.30 -21.87
N SER A 871 52.31 57.63 -23.01
CA SER A 871 53.59 58.42 -23.11
C SER A 871 53.44 59.93 -22.82
N THR A 872 52.17 60.41 -22.71
CA THR A 872 51.90 61.81 -22.42
C THR A 872 52.28 62.18 -20.97
N VAL A 873 52.87 63.38 -20.77
CA VAL A 873 53.33 63.82 -19.42
C VAL A 873 52.23 63.77 -18.38
N GLY A 874 50.95 64.02 -18.80
CA GLY A 874 49.80 63.95 -17.90
C GLY A 874 49.54 62.58 -17.32
N ILE A 875 49.58 61.54 -18.11
CA ILE A 875 49.33 60.16 -17.73
C ILE A 875 50.52 59.54 -17.00
N GLN A 876 51.72 59.84 -17.45
CA GLN A 876 52.97 59.42 -16.77
C GLN A 876 53.04 59.91 -15.32
N SER A 877 52.63 61.18 -15.10
CA SER A 877 52.55 61.68 -13.74
C SER A 877 51.52 60.97 -12.84
N VAL A 878 50.45 60.45 -13.42
CA VAL A 878 49.46 59.61 -12.69
C VAL A 878 50.10 58.26 -12.34
N LEU A 879 50.83 57.63 -13.29
CA LEU A 879 51.43 56.34 -13.10
C LEU A 879 52.64 56.38 -12.11
N ALA A 880 53.33 57.52 -12.02
CA ALA A 880 54.40 57.78 -11.07
C ALA A 880 53.90 58.03 -9.65
N GLY A 881 52.63 58.46 -9.49
CA GLY A 881 51.97 58.70 -8.17
C GLY A 881 51.22 57.50 -7.59
N LEU A 882 51.12 56.39 -8.30
CA LEU A 882 50.54 55.13 -7.86
C LEU A 882 51.60 54.26 -7.19
#